data_6f06eb1e364100954a36bffda0bb42b5
#
_entry.id   6f06eb1e364100954a36bffda0bb42b5
#
_cell.length_a   1.000
_cell.length_b   1.000
_cell.length_c   1.000
_cell.angle_alpha   90.00
_cell.angle_beta   90.00
_cell.angle_gamma   90.00
#
_symmetry.space_group_name_H-M   'P 1'
#
loop_
_entity.id
_entity.type
_entity.pdbx_description
1 polymer ?
#
loop_
_entity_poly.entity_id
_entity_poly.type
_entity_poly.pdbx_seq_one_letter_code
_entity_poly.pdbx_strand_id
1 'polypeptide(L)'
;MLDPSPEDDGTSPTVSTPHFVGRDREMAALRGALARPPAIVLVEGEAGIGKSRLLREWLAAPDQHTALVSVCPPLRESLTLGPIVDAFHGIERRVPRLRLTELAGALRPLFPEWSENLPPALPPLDDAKAARHRLFRALDELLRALRVDVLVLEDAHWADDVTCEFLLFVISRQQSDGPSLVISYRPEEVDDRSLLLRLTSRLPAGVTQLRIALAPMRFDDTAALVSSMLDGKPISQEFTTFMHDRTGGVPLAVEESVRLMCDRADLVFRDGQWVRLKLRELQVPPTVRDSTRERVSRLSPTAQQALRAAATLAERSSVATIAMTADLSPAACRGAIAEAAGAGVLDGDDRGRWRFRHVLAATAVYEAIPLTDRRHFHLLAGRALEHLHPPPVARLAHHFREAGETPSWARYAEQGAELAMASGDHTKAVDLLVDLLSWAVLPPVDRARVARIAGVAALGRREPVDEVYHRVVRTLRSVLDTPGLSARQQAEIRNPLGRLLITGGEAQAALSELEQAVANLDHDPVEAARAMTYLGWAYAGPWPAATHRRWLDRAAALTARIDSPTQRLNLAGNRAAALLMLGEEEAWDVVADLPADGTTAAERLDVARIHVNVGTGALIWGRYADAEQHLAVAMRLAEAEQASRLQHNIRLEQANLAWNTGRWDGLAETSAALADADRDRPAHYLGSIRLAARLAAAAGRRRAAEEQFRLVLQESARLGAADDTMEAAAALARLWLTDGNSRRALRITDEPMDTVRRKGIWVWATDLVPARIEALLAAGDLTAATRLVDQFARGLRGRTAPAPRAGLAVCRALLLAAAGDHSRAATAYDRAARAWSALPRPYEAMRARERQAEALIAQGRIEQGRELLAAQYEQLFRLGARGDADRVAQRLREHGAEVPRLWRGGRRGYGDQLSPRELDVVQLVVAGRTNREISRILTKSPATVDQQLRAAMRKLKVNSRTALAVKAVEAGVFAEED
;
A
#
# COMPACT_ATOMS: atom_id res chain seq x y z
N MET A 1 45.96 27.86 71.50
CA MET A 1 44.53 27.67 71.42
C MET A 1 44.23 27.45 70.00
N LEU A 2 44.03 26.21 69.58
CA LEU A 2 43.63 25.80 68.23
C LEU A 2 42.09 25.61 68.28
N ASP A 3 41.44 26.30 67.39
CA ASP A 3 40.00 26.32 67.21
C ASP A 3 39.51 24.91 66.81
N PRO A 4 38.37 24.37 67.30
CA PRO A 4 37.88 23.04 66.95
C PRO A 4 37.34 23.01 65.53
N SER A 5 37.76 21.95 64.78
CA SER A 5 37.26 21.59 63.48
C SER A 5 35.72 21.40 63.52
N PRO A 6 34.99 21.83 62.51
CA PRO A 6 33.55 21.53 62.40
C PRO A 6 33.32 20.03 62.25
N GLU A 7 32.36 19.51 62.99
CA GLU A 7 31.90 18.13 62.99
C GLU A 7 31.52 17.68 61.58
N ASP A 8 32.32 16.75 61.06
CA ASP A 8 32.06 16.00 59.86
C ASP A 8 30.99 14.94 60.22
N ASP A 9 29.73 15.21 59.90
CA ASP A 9 28.61 14.29 60.11
C ASP A 9 28.76 13.16 59.15
N GLY A 10 29.52 12.11 59.51
CA GLY A 10 29.95 10.99 58.62
C GLY A 10 28.86 10.14 58.00
N THR A 11 27.85 10.78 57.47
CA THR A 11 26.79 10.18 56.68
C THR A 11 27.24 10.01 55.21
N SER A 12 27.59 8.80 54.84
CA SER A 12 27.74 8.43 53.40
C SER A 12 26.40 8.64 52.69
N PRO A 13 26.39 9.27 51.52
CA PRO A 13 25.13 9.52 50.79
C PRO A 13 24.51 8.20 50.32
N THR A 14 23.30 7.91 50.79
CA THR A 14 22.44 6.87 50.28
C THR A 14 21.57 7.46 49.19
N VAL A 15 21.60 6.87 47.98
CA VAL A 15 20.79 7.36 46.85
C VAL A 15 19.36 6.84 46.94
N SER A 16 18.42 7.72 47.19
CA SER A 16 16.99 7.44 47.22
C SER A 16 16.41 7.35 45.79
N THR A 17 15.27 6.71 45.64
CA THR A 17 14.54 6.70 44.36
C THR A 17 14.08 8.13 44.03
N PRO A 18 14.41 8.69 42.87
CA PRO A 18 14.08 10.06 42.53
C PRO A 18 12.56 10.32 42.51
N HIS A 19 12.12 11.43 43.01
CA HIS A 19 10.75 11.89 42.93
C HIS A 19 10.43 12.37 41.50
N PHE A 20 9.15 12.38 41.14
CA PHE A 20 8.68 12.98 39.87
C PHE A 20 8.60 14.50 40.06
N VAL A 21 9.39 15.27 39.30
CA VAL A 21 9.51 16.72 39.43
C VAL A 21 9.46 17.44 38.09
N GLY A 22 9.01 18.68 38.08
CA GLY A 22 9.14 19.61 36.96
C GLY A 22 8.27 19.32 35.71
N ARG A 23 7.24 18.46 35.82
CA ARG A 23 6.37 18.06 34.69
C ARG A 23 4.88 18.24 34.96
N ASP A 24 4.52 19.18 35.84
CA ASP A 24 3.12 19.40 36.27
C ASP A 24 2.23 19.86 35.08
N ARG A 25 2.79 20.68 34.18
CA ARG A 25 2.06 21.19 33.00
C ARG A 25 1.76 20.06 32.01
N GLU A 26 2.74 19.23 31.71
CA GLU A 26 2.60 18.10 30.79
C GLU A 26 1.66 17.05 31.39
N MET A 27 1.74 16.79 32.69
CA MET A 27 0.82 15.89 33.41
C MET A 27 -0.61 16.44 33.37
N ALA A 28 -0.82 17.70 33.61
CA ALA A 28 -2.14 18.32 33.56
C ALA A 28 -2.71 18.29 32.13
N ALA A 29 -1.89 18.54 31.10
CA ALA A 29 -2.30 18.47 29.72
C ALA A 29 -2.70 17.04 29.31
N LEU A 30 -1.91 16.03 29.71
CA LEU A 30 -2.19 14.61 29.49
C LEU A 30 -3.55 14.21 30.10
N ARG A 31 -3.75 14.52 31.38
CA ARG A 31 -5.02 14.26 32.10
C ARG A 31 -6.19 15.00 31.44
N GLY A 32 -6.02 16.26 31.08
CA GLY A 32 -7.04 17.07 30.44
C GLY A 32 -7.46 16.56 29.04
N ALA A 33 -6.54 15.98 28.29
CA ALA A 33 -6.85 15.36 27.00
C ALA A 33 -7.63 14.04 27.18
N LEU A 34 -7.15 13.16 28.08
CA LEU A 34 -7.76 11.86 28.35
C LEU A 34 -9.11 11.94 29.07
N ALA A 35 -9.41 13.05 29.72
CA ALA A 35 -10.75 13.33 30.28
C ALA A 35 -11.80 13.62 29.18
N ARG A 36 -11.41 13.75 27.93
CA ARG A 36 -12.31 14.02 26.76
C ARG A 36 -12.10 12.96 25.67
N PRO A 37 -12.47 11.69 25.94
CA PRO A 37 -12.29 10.63 24.96
C PRO A 37 -13.25 10.80 23.75
N PRO A 38 -12.88 10.30 22.56
CA PRO A 38 -11.60 9.66 22.27
C PRO A 38 -10.47 10.69 22.10
N ALA A 39 -9.28 10.38 22.61
CA ALA A 39 -8.12 11.27 22.55
C ALA A 39 -6.91 10.56 21.94
N ILE A 40 -6.08 11.33 21.23
CA ILE A 40 -4.76 10.89 20.76
C ILE A 40 -3.72 11.82 21.35
N VAL A 41 -2.83 11.24 22.15
CA VAL A 41 -1.74 11.96 22.79
C VAL A 41 -0.41 11.45 22.28
N LEU A 42 0.39 12.32 21.69
CA LEU A 42 1.76 12.05 21.29
C LEU A 42 2.72 12.66 22.32
N VAL A 43 3.60 11.85 22.88
CA VAL A 43 4.65 12.26 23.81
C VAL A 43 6.00 12.10 23.13
N GLU A 44 6.61 13.21 22.75
CA GLU A 44 7.87 13.22 22.02
C GLU A 44 9.02 13.82 22.84
N GLY A 45 10.24 13.44 22.50
CA GLY A 45 11.47 13.99 23.10
C GLY A 45 12.63 13.01 23.02
N GLU A 46 13.81 13.51 23.30
CA GLU A 46 15.07 12.78 23.22
C GLU A 46 15.17 11.59 24.19
N ALA A 47 16.18 10.75 23.99
CA ALA A 47 16.49 9.64 24.89
C ALA A 47 16.79 10.15 26.31
N GLY A 48 16.15 9.53 27.33
CA GLY A 48 16.40 9.90 28.74
C GLY A 48 15.69 11.15 29.23
N ILE A 49 14.85 11.81 28.42
CA ILE A 49 14.12 13.05 28.76
C ILE A 49 12.97 12.84 29.76
N GLY A 50 12.56 11.59 29.99
CA GLY A 50 11.54 11.25 30.98
C GLY A 50 10.17 10.85 30.43
N LYS A 51 10.03 10.50 29.13
CA LYS A 51 8.76 10.05 28.51
C LYS A 51 8.09 8.91 29.29
N SER A 52 8.79 7.79 29.46
CA SER A 52 8.28 6.63 30.19
C SER A 52 8.02 6.90 31.69
N ARG A 53 8.72 7.87 32.29
CA ARG A 53 8.44 8.27 33.66
C ARG A 53 7.14 9.06 33.76
N LEU A 54 6.89 9.99 32.84
CA LEU A 54 5.62 10.73 32.76
C LEU A 54 4.43 9.77 32.63
N LEU A 55 4.53 8.77 31.74
CA LEU A 55 3.47 7.79 31.51
C LEU A 55 3.25 6.89 32.74
N ARG A 56 4.30 6.43 33.40
CA ARG A 56 4.22 5.64 34.63
C ARG A 56 3.55 6.40 35.76
N GLU A 57 3.90 7.66 35.97
CA GLU A 57 3.28 8.51 37.00
C GLU A 57 1.80 8.78 36.74
N TRP A 58 1.43 8.92 35.45
CA TRP A 58 0.04 9.03 35.06
C TRP A 58 -0.72 7.72 35.34
N LEU A 59 -0.14 6.55 34.97
CA LEU A 59 -0.74 5.24 35.20
C LEU A 59 -0.85 4.86 36.69
N ALA A 60 0.04 5.39 37.54
CA ALA A 60 0.01 5.14 39.00
C ALA A 60 -1.04 5.99 39.73
N ALA A 61 -1.61 6.98 39.06
CA ALA A 61 -2.65 7.81 39.65
C ALA A 61 -3.95 6.99 39.85
N PRO A 62 -4.78 7.29 40.86
CA PRO A 62 -5.98 6.53 41.19
C PRO A 62 -7.14 6.75 40.21
N ASP A 63 -6.89 7.24 39.01
CA ASP A 63 -7.88 7.44 37.98
C ASP A 63 -8.39 6.07 37.48
N GLN A 64 -9.72 5.92 37.33
CA GLN A 64 -10.40 4.64 37.04
C GLN A 64 -10.29 4.21 35.56
N HIS A 65 -9.18 4.45 34.88
CA HIS A 65 -9.02 4.04 33.49
C HIS A 65 -8.46 2.62 33.36
N THR A 66 -9.12 1.79 32.56
CA THR A 66 -8.55 0.50 32.14
C THR A 66 -7.51 0.74 31.04
N ALA A 67 -6.24 0.86 31.43
CA ALA A 67 -5.15 1.06 30.48
C ALA A 67 -4.51 -0.28 30.06
N LEU A 68 -4.27 -0.44 28.77
CA LEU A 68 -3.46 -1.49 28.20
C LEU A 68 -2.12 -0.87 27.74
N VAL A 69 -1.01 -1.35 28.30
CA VAL A 69 0.32 -0.77 28.05
C VAL A 69 1.16 -1.73 27.24
N SER A 70 1.71 -1.25 26.15
CA SER A 70 2.68 -1.92 25.31
C SER A 70 3.99 -1.13 25.26
N VAL A 71 5.12 -1.83 25.18
CA VAL A 71 6.45 -1.24 25.01
C VAL A 71 7.10 -1.84 23.77
N CYS A 72 7.48 -1.01 22.82
CA CYS A 72 8.22 -1.49 21.66
C CYS A 72 9.68 -1.77 22.04
N PRO A 73 10.17 -3.00 21.82
CA PRO A 73 11.55 -3.32 22.18
C PRO A 73 12.53 -2.76 21.13
N PRO A 74 13.79 -2.44 21.54
CA PRO A 74 14.80 -1.86 20.65
C PRO A 74 15.44 -2.88 19.69
N LEU A 75 14.77 -3.96 19.37
CA LEU A 75 15.19 -4.94 18.39
C LEU A 75 14.82 -4.48 16.99
N ARG A 76 15.78 -4.44 16.06
CA ARG A 76 15.57 -4.06 14.65
C ARG A 76 14.59 -4.98 13.90
N GLU A 77 14.28 -6.15 14.46
CA GLU A 77 13.35 -7.13 13.88
C GLU A 77 12.14 -7.29 14.82
N SER A 78 11.22 -6.33 14.77
CA SER A 78 9.94 -6.46 15.46
C SER A 78 9.05 -7.51 14.78
N LEU A 79 8.32 -8.27 15.61
CA LEU A 79 7.23 -9.16 15.14
C LEU A 79 6.07 -8.34 14.61
N THR A 80 5.40 -8.86 13.62
CA THR A 80 4.10 -8.34 13.17
C THR A 80 3.13 -8.27 14.36
N LEU A 81 2.67 -7.07 14.70
CA LEU A 81 1.83 -6.79 15.87
C LEU A 81 2.44 -7.22 17.21
N GLY A 82 3.75 -7.44 17.29
CA GLY A 82 4.44 -7.87 18.51
C GLY A 82 4.09 -7.02 19.72
N PRO A 83 4.25 -5.70 19.67
CA PRO A 83 3.89 -4.82 20.78
C PRO A 83 2.42 -4.96 21.22
N ILE A 84 1.50 -5.15 20.29
CA ILE A 84 0.07 -5.33 20.59
C ILE A 84 -0.19 -6.68 21.27
N VAL A 85 0.42 -7.76 20.75
CA VAL A 85 0.32 -9.09 21.35
C VAL A 85 0.87 -9.09 22.77
N ASP A 86 2.03 -8.47 22.98
CA ASP A 86 2.66 -8.37 24.29
C ASP A 86 1.82 -7.59 25.31
N ALA A 87 1.08 -6.57 24.87
CA ALA A 87 0.16 -5.83 25.71
C ALA A 87 -0.95 -6.73 26.30
N PHE A 88 -1.39 -7.73 25.53
CA PHE A 88 -2.41 -8.67 25.98
C PHE A 88 -1.88 -9.80 26.88
N HIS A 89 -0.57 -9.94 27.06
CA HIS A 89 -0.02 -10.93 27.98
C HIS A 89 -0.48 -10.64 29.43
N GLY A 90 -1.02 -11.66 30.09
CA GLY A 90 -1.49 -11.60 31.47
C GLY A 90 -3.00 -11.35 31.63
N ILE A 91 -3.75 -11.31 30.53
CA ILE A 91 -5.22 -11.26 30.57
C ILE A 91 -5.89 -12.63 30.29
N GLU A 92 -5.10 -13.69 30.14
CA GLU A 92 -5.56 -15.05 29.73
C GLU A 92 -6.73 -15.52 30.57
N ARG A 93 -6.73 -15.25 31.89
CA ARG A 93 -7.80 -15.62 32.83
C ARG A 93 -9.13 -14.88 32.57
N ARG A 94 -9.10 -13.77 31.81
CA ARG A 94 -10.30 -12.97 31.50
C ARG A 94 -10.96 -13.44 30.20
N VAL A 95 -10.18 -14.02 29.27
CA VAL A 95 -10.64 -14.42 27.92
C VAL A 95 -11.86 -15.37 27.95
N PRO A 96 -11.91 -16.43 28.78
CA PRO A 96 -13.08 -17.34 28.83
C PRO A 96 -14.37 -16.65 29.22
N ARG A 97 -14.33 -15.46 29.79
CA ARG A 97 -15.50 -14.69 30.26
C ARG A 97 -15.96 -13.64 29.26
N LEU A 98 -15.21 -13.45 28.15
CA LEU A 98 -15.53 -12.48 27.13
C LEU A 98 -16.58 -13.04 26.17
N ARG A 99 -17.54 -12.20 25.77
CA ARG A 99 -18.49 -12.52 24.70
C ARG A 99 -17.89 -12.03 23.37
N LEU A 100 -17.16 -12.93 22.69
CA LEU A 100 -16.54 -12.66 21.40
C LEU A 100 -17.38 -13.29 20.27
N THR A 101 -17.44 -12.62 19.11
CA THR A 101 -18.10 -13.15 17.92
C THR A 101 -17.21 -14.18 17.21
N GLU A 102 -17.72 -14.84 16.17
CA GLU A 102 -16.93 -15.77 15.35
C GLU A 102 -15.67 -15.09 14.74
N LEU A 103 -15.73 -13.77 14.57
CA LEU A 103 -14.60 -12.96 14.06
C LEU A 103 -13.34 -13.13 14.91
N ALA A 104 -13.47 -13.32 16.22
CA ALA A 104 -12.34 -13.53 17.12
C ALA A 104 -11.57 -14.83 16.85
N GLY A 105 -12.09 -15.74 16.03
CA GLY A 105 -11.32 -16.88 15.49
C GLY A 105 -10.09 -16.46 14.69
N ALA A 106 -10.06 -15.23 14.16
CA ALA A 106 -8.88 -14.65 13.49
C ALA A 106 -7.70 -14.38 14.45
N LEU A 107 -7.94 -14.34 15.76
CA LEU A 107 -6.89 -14.09 16.77
C LEU A 107 -6.07 -15.35 17.10
N ARG A 108 -6.53 -16.53 16.72
CA ARG A 108 -5.84 -17.81 17.05
C ARG A 108 -4.37 -17.87 16.63
N PRO A 109 -3.95 -17.34 15.47
CA PRO A 109 -2.54 -17.31 15.10
C PRO A 109 -1.69 -16.43 16.02
N LEU A 110 -2.24 -15.33 16.54
CA LEU A 110 -1.55 -14.42 17.46
C LEU A 110 -1.54 -14.91 18.90
N PHE A 111 -2.60 -15.64 19.32
CA PHE A 111 -2.79 -16.15 20.68
C PHE A 111 -3.09 -17.65 20.64
N PRO A 112 -2.12 -18.49 20.28
CA PRO A 112 -2.31 -19.94 20.22
C PRO A 112 -2.69 -20.53 21.59
N GLU A 113 -2.25 -19.94 22.69
CA GLU A 113 -2.57 -20.30 24.07
C GLU A 113 -4.04 -20.10 24.45
N TRP A 114 -4.76 -19.24 23.69
CA TRP A 114 -6.20 -18.99 23.89
C TRP A 114 -7.08 -19.86 23.00
N SER A 115 -6.50 -20.78 22.24
CA SER A 115 -7.22 -21.56 21.21
C SER A 115 -8.44 -22.31 21.74
N GLU A 116 -8.43 -22.77 23.00
CA GLU A 116 -9.58 -23.44 23.62
C GLU A 116 -10.72 -22.46 23.95
N ASN A 117 -10.42 -21.17 24.11
CA ASN A 117 -11.34 -20.14 24.54
C ASN A 117 -11.77 -19.21 23.40
N LEU A 118 -11.13 -19.32 22.23
CA LEU A 118 -11.48 -18.56 21.04
C LEU A 118 -12.38 -19.37 20.11
N PRO A 119 -13.28 -18.72 19.33
CA PRO A 119 -14.05 -19.37 18.29
C PRO A 119 -13.15 -20.16 17.32
N PRO A 120 -13.69 -21.11 16.55
CA PRO A 120 -12.92 -21.85 15.54
C PRO A 120 -12.16 -20.92 14.60
N ALA A 121 -11.02 -21.42 14.10
CA ALA A 121 -10.22 -20.68 13.13
C ALA A 121 -11.06 -20.37 11.88
N LEU A 122 -11.00 -19.13 11.43
CA LEU A 122 -11.67 -18.70 10.20
C LEU A 122 -10.90 -19.20 8.98
N PRO A 123 -11.58 -19.49 7.86
CA PRO A 123 -10.91 -19.83 6.61
C PRO A 123 -9.88 -18.78 6.21
N PRO A 124 -8.73 -19.19 5.67
CA PRO A 124 -7.71 -18.23 5.19
C PRO A 124 -8.30 -17.35 4.09
N LEU A 125 -7.83 -16.10 4.03
CA LEU A 125 -8.15 -15.16 2.97
C LEU A 125 -6.96 -15.06 2.01
N ASP A 126 -7.21 -15.16 0.72
CA ASP A 126 -6.16 -14.97 -0.29
C ASP A 126 -5.70 -13.51 -0.44
N ASP A 127 -6.48 -12.55 0.08
CA ASP A 127 -6.11 -11.14 0.11
C ASP A 127 -5.48 -10.78 1.46
N ALA A 128 -4.17 -10.48 1.43
CA ALA A 128 -3.40 -10.08 2.60
C ALA A 128 -3.98 -8.86 3.33
N LYS A 129 -4.52 -7.87 2.59
CA LYS A 129 -5.17 -6.71 3.21
C LYS A 129 -6.49 -7.07 3.87
N ALA A 130 -7.29 -7.94 3.25
CA ALA A 130 -8.53 -8.43 3.85
C ALA A 130 -8.25 -9.29 5.09
N ALA A 131 -7.22 -10.14 5.05
CA ALA A 131 -6.78 -10.92 6.20
C ALA A 131 -6.34 -10.01 7.35
N ARG A 132 -5.52 -9.00 7.04
CA ARG A 132 -5.07 -7.99 8.01
C ARG A 132 -6.22 -7.16 8.57
N HIS A 133 -7.12 -6.70 7.72
CA HIS A 133 -8.31 -5.96 8.15
C HIS A 133 -9.24 -6.80 9.03
N ARG A 134 -9.42 -8.09 8.69
CA ARG A 134 -10.16 -9.05 9.54
C ARG A 134 -9.51 -9.19 10.91
N LEU A 135 -8.18 -9.29 10.95
CA LEU A 135 -7.40 -9.37 12.19
C LEU A 135 -7.55 -8.09 13.03
N PHE A 136 -7.46 -6.92 12.40
CA PHE A 136 -7.64 -5.62 13.06
C PHE A 136 -9.04 -5.48 13.69
N ARG A 137 -10.07 -5.94 12.99
CA ARG A 137 -11.44 -5.96 13.53
C ARG A 137 -11.57 -6.88 14.74
N ALA A 138 -10.92 -8.04 14.71
CA ALA A 138 -10.92 -8.98 15.83
C ALA A 138 -10.16 -8.42 17.04
N LEU A 139 -9.05 -7.71 16.83
CA LEU A 139 -8.32 -7.00 17.89
C LEU A 139 -9.14 -5.83 18.46
N ASP A 140 -9.82 -5.06 17.63
CA ASP A 140 -10.74 -3.98 18.07
C ASP A 140 -11.91 -4.53 18.91
N GLU A 141 -12.48 -5.67 18.47
CA GLU A 141 -13.49 -6.38 19.26
C GLU A 141 -12.97 -6.81 20.64
N LEU A 142 -11.74 -7.33 20.68
CA LEU A 142 -11.09 -7.74 21.93
C LEU A 142 -10.86 -6.53 22.87
N LEU A 143 -10.36 -5.39 22.34
CA LEU A 143 -10.20 -4.16 23.12
C LEU A 143 -11.53 -3.69 23.73
N ARG A 144 -12.61 -3.71 22.95
CA ARG A 144 -13.95 -3.33 23.40
C ARG A 144 -14.51 -4.31 24.44
N ALA A 145 -14.36 -5.62 24.21
CA ALA A 145 -14.80 -6.66 25.13
C ALA A 145 -14.10 -6.57 26.50
N LEU A 146 -12.83 -6.15 26.49
CA LEU A 146 -12.03 -5.89 27.70
C LEU A 146 -12.33 -4.53 28.35
N ARG A 147 -13.10 -3.68 27.69
CA ARG A 147 -13.36 -2.28 28.11
C ARG A 147 -12.08 -1.51 28.34
N VAL A 148 -11.17 -1.55 27.36
CA VAL A 148 -9.93 -0.77 27.38
C VAL A 148 -10.27 0.68 27.10
N ASP A 149 -10.00 1.57 28.07
CA ASP A 149 -10.22 3.02 27.94
C ASP A 149 -9.05 3.72 27.26
N VAL A 150 -7.82 3.25 27.53
CA VAL A 150 -6.59 3.83 26.98
C VAL A 150 -5.60 2.74 26.55
N LEU A 151 -5.13 2.83 25.31
CA LEU A 151 -4.01 2.04 24.79
C LEU A 151 -2.75 2.91 24.80
N VAL A 152 -1.74 2.48 25.56
CA VAL A 152 -0.43 3.16 25.68
C VAL A 152 0.60 2.39 24.89
N LEU A 153 1.31 3.06 23.97
CA LEU A 153 2.42 2.50 23.21
C LEU A 153 3.69 3.30 23.52
N GLU A 154 4.62 2.68 24.26
CA GLU A 154 5.91 3.28 24.55
C GLU A 154 6.96 2.96 23.48
N ASP A 155 7.82 3.96 23.16
CA ASP A 155 8.93 3.87 22.20
C ASP A 155 8.49 3.41 20.80
N ALA A 156 7.38 3.96 20.29
CA ALA A 156 6.74 3.58 19.04
C ALA A 156 7.61 3.78 17.77
N HIS A 157 8.76 4.46 17.86
CA HIS A 157 9.76 4.53 16.78
C HIS A 157 10.38 3.17 16.43
N TRP A 158 10.21 2.15 17.31
CA TRP A 158 10.60 0.76 17.08
C TRP A 158 9.41 -0.16 16.72
N ALA A 159 8.19 0.41 16.57
CA ALA A 159 7.03 -0.38 16.18
C ALA A 159 7.13 -0.84 14.73
N ASP A 160 6.61 -2.04 14.45
CA ASP A 160 6.45 -2.53 13.09
C ASP A 160 5.33 -1.78 12.33
N ASP A 161 5.39 -1.79 11.00
CA ASP A 161 4.45 -1.09 10.15
C ASP A 161 3.00 -1.57 10.36
N VAL A 162 2.79 -2.86 10.64
CA VAL A 162 1.45 -3.44 10.85
C VAL A 162 0.87 -2.97 12.18
N THR A 163 1.70 -2.80 13.21
CA THR A 163 1.30 -2.14 14.47
C THR A 163 0.86 -0.70 14.21
N CYS A 164 1.63 0.07 13.41
CA CYS A 164 1.24 1.42 13.03
C CYS A 164 -0.06 1.46 12.19
N GLU A 165 -0.24 0.53 11.27
CA GLU A 165 -1.49 0.36 10.50
C GLU A 165 -2.68 0.03 11.40
N PHE A 166 -2.49 -0.83 12.42
CA PHE A 166 -3.53 -1.15 13.40
C PHE A 166 -3.94 0.10 14.20
N LEU A 167 -2.98 0.91 14.65
CA LEU A 167 -3.30 2.17 15.34
C LEU A 167 -4.06 3.14 14.44
N LEU A 168 -3.68 3.28 13.16
CA LEU A 168 -4.43 4.06 12.16
C LEU A 168 -5.85 3.52 11.97
N PHE A 169 -6.01 2.20 11.95
CA PHE A 169 -7.33 1.57 11.87
C PHE A 169 -8.20 1.90 13.09
N VAL A 170 -7.67 1.76 14.31
CA VAL A 170 -8.38 2.13 15.54
C VAL A 170 -8.80 3.60 15.50
N ILE A 171 -7.89 4.50 15.11
CA ILE A 171 -8.16 5.95 14.99
C ILE A 171 -9.26 6.24 13.98
N SER A 172 -9.19 5.61 12.78
CA SER A 172 -10.14 5.88 11.69
C SER A 172 -11.58 5.45 12.01
N ARG A 173 -11.75 4.54 12.96
CA ARG A 173 -13.05 4.01 13.41
C ARG A 173 -13.51 4.55 14.76
N GLN A 174 -12.81 5.51 15.32
CA GLN A 174 -13.18 6.11 16.59
C GLN A 174 -14.59 6.73 16.52
N GLN A 175 -15.54 5.97 17.04
CA GLN A 175 -16.82 6.46 17.52
C GLN A 175 -16.67 6.76 19.02
N SER A 176 -17.65 7.38 19.66
CA SER A 176 -17.62 7.80 21.07
C SER A 176 -17.13 6.75 22.10
N ASP A 177 -17.06 5.48 21.72
CA ASP A 177 -16.77 4.33 22.60
C ASP A 177 -15.39 3.69 22.32
N GLY A 178 -14.53 4.25 21.48
CA GLY A 178 -13.21 3.71 21.17
C GLY A 178 -12.15 4.11 22.21
N PRO A 179 -11.06 3.30 22.40
CA PRO A 179 -9.99 3.61 23.35
C PRO A 179 -9.23 4.86 22.93
N SER A 180 -8.85 5.70 23.88
CA SER A 180 -7.87 6.76 23.64
C SER A 180 -6.47 6.16 23.40
N LEU A 181 -5.63 6.83 22.61
CA LEU A 181 -4.26 6.41 22.32
C LEU A 181 -3.25 7.35 22.96
N VAL A 182 -2.25 6.79 23.63
CA VAL A 182 -1.08 7.53 24.13
C VAL A 182 0.17 6.89 23.54
N ILE A 183 0.93 7.64 22.76
CA ILE A 183 2.06 7.12 22.00
C ILE A 183 3.30 7.93 22.33
N SER A 184 4.36 7.27 22.84
CA SER A 184 5.66 7.93 23.02
C SER A 184 6.65 7.51 21.91
N TYR A 185 7.46 8.47 21.46
CA TYR A 185 8.48 8.23 20.42
C TYR A 185 9.63 9.24 20.49
N ARG A 186 10.70 8.97 19.75
CA ARG A 186 11.86 9.85 19.56
C ARG A 186 11.82 10.41 18.14
N PRO A 187 11.67 11.74 17.97
CA PRO A 187 11.60 12.33 16.64
C PRO A 187 12.85 12.07 15.80
N GLU A 188 14.02 12.03 16.42
CA GLU A 188 15.31 11.80 15.76
C GLU A 188 15.51 10.37 15.21
N GLU A 189 14.71 9.41 15.67
CA GLU A 189 14.77 8.01 15.25
C GLU A 189 13.61 7.62 14.30
N VAL A 190 12.73 8.56 13.93
CA VAL A 190 11.59 8.33 13.04
C VAL A 190 11.90 8.83 11.63
N ASP A 191 11.80 7.93 10.64
CA ASP A 191 11.93 8.29 9.22
C ASP A 191 10.74 9.17 8.76
N ASP A 192 10.99 10.15 7.89
CA ASP A 192 9.97 11.04 7.30
C ASP A 192 8.84 10.28 6.58
N ARG A 193 9.09 9.04 6.16
CA ARG A 193 8.13 8.16 5.51
C ARG A 193 7.33 7.27 6.48
N SER A 194 7.67 7.30 7.77
CA SER A 194 7.04 6.44 8.78
C SER A 194 5.53 6.65 8.86
N LEU A 195 4.80 5.54 8.97
CA LEU A 195 3.36 5.57 9.22
C LEU A 195 3.00 6.23 10.54
N LEU A 196 3.94 6.23 11.51
CA LEU A 196 3.77 6.88 12.81
C LEU A 196 3.45 8.38 12.66
N LEU A 197 4.12 9.08 11.74
CA LEU A 197 3.86 10.51 11.47
C LEU A 197 2.49 10.77 10.82
N ARG A 198 1.87 9.76 10.22
CA ARG A 198 0.54 9.85 9.62
C ARG A 198 -0.60 9.72 10.64
N LEU A 199 -0.32 9.22 11.85
CA LEU A 199 -1.33 9.04 12.90
C LEU A 199 -2.08 10.33 13.27
N THR A 200 -1.47 11.49 13.05
CA THR A 200 -2.05 12.81 13.39
C THR A 200 -2.36 13.67 12.18
N SER A 201 -2.09 13.23 10.95
CA SER A 201 -2.25 14.05 9.75
C SER A 201 -3.69 14.20 9.26
N ARG A 202 -4.58 13.25 9.58
CA ARG A 202 -6.01 13.26 9.21
C ARG A 202 -6.86 12.58 10.27
N LEU A 203 -7.26 13.32 11.30
CA LEU A 203 -8.10 12.79 12.38
C LEU A 203 -9.59 12.96 12.04
N PRO A 204 -10.45 12.01 12.47
CA PRO A 204 -11.91 12.17 12.41
C PRO A 204 -12.38 13.36 13.26
N ALA A 205 -13.51 13.96 12.87
CA ALA A 205 -14.13 15.01 13.67
C ALA A 205 -14.51 14.48 15.07
N GLY A 206 -14.20 15.26 16.12
CA GLY A 206 -14.53 14.91 17.51
C GLY A 206 -13.42 14.20 18.29
N VAL A 207 -12.28 13.88 17.68
CA VAL A 207 -11.10 13.30 18.37
C VAL A 207 -10.24 14.41 18.98
N THR A 208 -9.96 14.32 20.29
CA THR A 208 -9.07 15.26 20.98
C THR A 208 -7.61 14.93 20.61
N GLN A 209 -6.88 15.90 20.07
CA GLN A 209 -5.45 15.75 19.76
C GLN A 209 -4.60 16.55 20.72
N LEU A 210 -3.54 15.90 21.24
CA LEU A 210 -2.52 16.57 22.05
C LEU A 210 -1.14 16.08 21.64
N ARG A 211 -0.19 17.02 21.51
CA ARG A 211 1.23 16.73 21.32
C ARG A 211 2.00 17.36 22.46
N ILE A 212 2.72 16.54 23.22
CA ILE A 212 3.55 16.93 24.35
C ILE A 212 5.02 16.74 23.95
N ALA A 213 5.71 17.85 23.69
CA ALA A 213 7.15 17.85 23.44
C ALA A 213 7.88 18.07 24.77
N LEU A 214 8.58 17.02 25.24
CA LEU A 214 9.35 17.13 26.49
C LEU A 214 10.70 17.80 26.23
N ALA A 215 10.90 18.96 26.83
CA ALA A 215 12.18 19.66 26.83
C ALA A 215 13.05 19.23 28.04
N PRO A 216 14.37 19.50 28.02
CA PRO A 216 15.23 19.35 29.19
C PRO A 216 14.67 20.08 30.41
N MET A 217 14.98 19.58 31.60
CA MET A 217 14.60 20.20 32.90
C MET A 217 15.21 21.56 33.04
N ARG A 218 14.46 22.48 33.66
CA ARG A 218 15.01 23.78 34.05
C ARG A 218 15.96 23.63 35.22
N PHE A 219 16.69 24.68 35.52
CA PHE A 219 17.68 24.72 36.60
C PHE A 219 17.06 24.30 37.97
N ASP A 220 15.89 24.87 38.29
CA ASP A 220 15.20 24.59 39.57
C ASP A 220 14.67 23.14 39.62
N ASP A 221 14.20 22.61 38.47
CA ASP A 221 13.74 21.23 38.37
C ASP A 221 14.93 20.25 38.51
N THR A 222 16.12 20.62 37.99
CA THR A 222 17.35 19.85 38.18
C THR A 222 17.75 19.84 39.67
N ALA A 223 17.69 20.99 40.34
CA ALA A 223 17.95 21.06 41.78
C ALA A 223 16.98 20.18 42.58
N ALA A 224 15.70 20.24 42.28
CA ALA A 224 14.69 19.45 42.98
C ALA A 224 14.88 17.94 42.74
N LEU A 225 15.26 17.52 41.53
CA LEU A 225 15.58 16.15 41.20
C LEU A 225 16.78 15.65 42.02
N VAL A 226 17.89 16.38 42.02
CA VAL A 226 19.11 16.02 42.76
C VAL A 226 18.82 15.95 44.27
N SER A 227 18.13 16.92 44.81
CA SER A 227 17.72 16.94 46.21
C SER A 227 16.86 15.72 46.57
N SER A 228 15.91 15.34 45.72
CA SER A 228 15.06 14.16 45.94
C SER A 228 15.86 12.85 46.02
N MET A 229 16.99 12.78 45.33
CA MET A 229 17.88 11.61 45.34
C MET A 229 18.80 11.56 46.57
N LEU A 230 19.01 12.70 47.22
CA LEU A 230 19.87 12.88 48.40
C LEU A 230 19.02 13.14 49.64
N ASP A 231 18.02 12.30 49.89
CA ASP A 231 17.10 12.27 51.01
C ASP A 231 16.32 13.59 51.24
N GLY A 232 16.07 14.34 50.16
CA GLY A 232 15.34 15.60 50.21
C GLY A 232 16.13 16.76 50.86
N LYS A 233 17.41 16.57 51.12
CA LYS A 233 18.27 17.59 51.75
C LYS A 233 18.67 18.65 50.71
N PRO A 234 18.88 19.92 51.16
CA PRO A 234 19.34 20.99 50.28
C PRO A 234 20.68 20.68 49.59
N ILE A 235 20.82 21.20 48.37
CA ILE A 235 22.07 21.12 47.61
C ILE A 235 22.61 22.50 47.32
N SER A 236 23.92 22.65 47.22
CA SER A 236 24.55 23.94 46.98
C SER A 236 24.25 24.44 45.55
N GLN A 237 24.16 25.76 45.36
CA GLN A 237 23.95 26.36 44.08
C GLN A 237 25.09 26.00 43.07
N GLU A 238 26.33 25.96 43.59
CA GLU A 238 27.49 25.57 42.75
C GLU A 238 27.35 24.11 42.24
N PHE A 239 26.88 23.21 43.10
CA PHE A 239 26.64 21.82 42.71
C PHE A 239 25.47 21.70 41.70
N THR A 240 24.39 22.47 41.90
CA THR A 240 23.27 22.53 40.97
C THR A 240 23.73 23.04 39.61
N THR A 241 24.52 24.15 39.58
CA THR A 241 25.05 24.71 38.32
C THR A 241 25.89 23.67 37.58
N PHE A 242 26.81 23.03 38.30
CA PHE A 242 27.67 21.99 37.73
C PHE A 242 26.84 20.84 37.13
N MET A 243 25.80 20.39 37.83
CA MET A 243 24.93 19.30 37.36
C MET A 243 24.15 19.72 36.14
N HIS A 244 23.53 20.90 36.18
CA HIS A 244 22.70 21.39 35.07
C HIS A 244 23.53 21.60 33.77
N ASP A 245 24.68 22.30 33.91
CA ASP A 245 25.57 22.59 32.77
C ASP A 245 26.16 21.31 32.17
N ARG A 246 26.48 20.32 33.02
CA ARG A 246 27.09 19.07 32.57
C ARG A 246 26.12 18.10 31.93
N THR A 247 24.88 18.07 32.40
CA THR A 247 23.83 17.12 31.95
C THR A 247 22.87 17.73 30.94
N GLY A 248 22.99 19.05 30.68
CA GLY A 248 22.04 19.79 29.85
C GLY A 248 20.59 19.73 30.39
N GLY A 249 20.38 19.40 31.67
CA GLY A 249 19.06 19.22 32.24
C GLY A 249 18.34 17.95 31.82
N VAL A 250 19.01 16.97 31.19
CA VAL A 250 18.43 15.68 30.84
C VAL A 250 18.28 14.81 32.09
N PRO A 251 17.05 14.44 32.52
CA PRO A 251 16.83 13.75 33.81
C PRO A 251 17.69 12.50 34.03
N LEU A 252 17.78 11.63 33.00
CA LEU A 252 18.58 10.41 33.06
C LEU A 252 20.07 10.72 33.30
N ALA A 253 20.61 11.73 32.63
CA ALA A 253 22.00 12.13 32.82
C ALA A 253 22.24 12.70 34.20
N VAL A 254 21.27 13.44 34.78
CA VAL A 254 21.29 13.93 36.14
C VAL A 254 21.32 12.76 37.13
N GLU A 255 20.37 11.84 37.01
CA GLU A 255 20.27 10.65 37.89
C GLU A 255 21.57 9.83 37.89
N GLU A 256 22.10 9.54 36.68
CA GLU A 256 23.31 8.75 36.53
C GLU A 256 24.56 9.47 37.11
N SER A 257 24.63 10.79 36.92
CA SER A 257 25.74 11.58 37.47
C SER A 257 25.73 11.64 39.00
N VAL A 258 24.55 11.80 39.61
CA VAL A 258 24.41 11.78 41.08
C VAL A 258 24.82 10.43 41.66
N ARG A 259 24.31 9.31 41.06
CA ARG A 259 24.67 7.96 41.52
C ARG A 259 26.18 7.71 41.43
N LEU A 260 26.79 8.10 40.31
CA LEU A 260 28.24 7.96 40.13
C LEU A 260 29.04 8.74 41.18
N MET A 261 28.61 9.97 41.51
CA MET A 261 29.29 10.78 42.54
C MET A 261 29.13 10.19 43.95
N CYS A 262 27.96 9.62 44.26
CA CYS A 262 27.75 8.89 45.51
C CYS A 262 28.66 7.64 45.59
N ASP A 263 28.72 6.84 44.50
CA ASP A 263 29.57 5.63 44.43
C ASP A 263 31.07 5.94 44.55
N ARG A 264 31.50 7.16 44.18
CA ARG A 264 32.87 7.65 44.30
C ARG A 264 33.17 8.37 45.61
N ALA A 265 32.15 8.57 46.46
CA ALA A 265 32.24 9.39 47.66
C ALA A 265 32.71 10.86 47.39
N ASP A 266 32.28 11.40 46.21
CA ASP A 266 32.62 12.76 45.78
C ASP A 266 31.68 13.82 46.39
N LEU A 267 30.67 13.41 47.14
CA LEU A 267 29.69 14.28 47.80
C LEU A 267 29.89 14.27 49.32
N VAL A 268 29.86 15.44 49.93
CA VAL A 268 29.91 15.62 51.38
C VAL A 268 28.78 16.54 51.85
N PHE A 269 28.23 16.26 53.04
CA PHE A 269 27.22 17.10 53.65
C PHE A 269 27.91 18.12 54.56
N ARG A 270 27.83 19.42 54.18
CA ARG A 270 28.44 20.54 54.94
C ARG A 270 27.46 21.71 55.04
N ASP A 271 27.44 22.37 56.18
CA ASP A 271 26.63 23.56 56.42
C ASP A 271 25.12 23.36 56.07
N GLY A 272 24.59 22.15 56.35
CA GLY A 272 23.20 21.79 56.08
C GLY A 272 22.84 21.54 54.62
N GLN A 273 23.84 21.41 53.77
CA GLN A 273 23.62 21.13 52.32
C GLN A 273 24.68 20.16 51.71
N TRP A 274 24.28 19.47 50.64
CA TRP A 274 25.22 18.64 49.88
C TRP A 274 26.12 19.51 49.01
N VAL A 275 27.43 19.29 49.08
CA VAL A 275 28.48 19.97 48.33
C VAL A 275 29.35 18.93 47.65
N ARG A 276 29.85 19.25 46.48
CA ARG A 276 30.83 18.44 45.77
C ARG A 276 32.25 18.72 46.29
N LEU A 277 33.04 17.65 46.56
CA LEU A 277 34.45 17.78 46.87
C LEU A 277 35.23 18.21 45.59
N LYS A 278 35.98 19.31 45.68
CA LYS A 278 36.88 19.76 44.59
C LYS A 278 38.20 18.96 44.60
N LEU A 279 38.14 17.67 44.36
CA LEU A 279 39.32 16.84 44.16
C LEU A 279 39.52 16.64 42.64
N ARG A 280 40.60 17.27 42.08
CA ARG A 280 41.07 17.14 40.67
C ARG A 280 39.98 16.98 39.60
N GLU A 281 40.24 17.42 38.35
CA GLU A 281 39.34 17.27 37.22
C GLU A 281 38.74 15.85 37.15
N LEU A 282 37.61 15.67 37.84
CA LEU A 282 36.85 14.44 37.74
C LEU A 282 36.28 14.36 36.34
N GLN A 283 36.84 13.48 35.53
CA GLN A 283 36.18 13.07 34.27
C GLN A 283 34.89 12.34 34.63
N VAL A 284 33.79 13.08 34.77
CA VAL A 284 32.46 12.47 34.73
C VAL A 284 32.29 11.94 33.31
N PRO A 285 31.95 10.65 33.13
CA PRO A 285 31.78 10.09 31.79
C PRO A 285 30.83 10.95 30.96
N PRO A 286 31.20 11.35 29.74
CA PRO A 286 30.41 12.28 28.93
C PRO A 286 29.08 11.68 28.47
N THR A 287 28.88 10.37 28.65
CA THR A 287 27.68 9.67 28.19
C THR A 287 27.13 8.71 29.26
N VAL A 288 25.81 8.46 29.23
CA VAL A 288 25.13 7.41 30.03
C VAL A 288 25.79 6.04 29.83
N ARG A 289 26.30 5.78 28.63
CA ARG A 289 27.00 4.54 28.24
C ARG A 289 28.26 4.31 29.07
N ASP A 290 29.09 5.33 29.23
CA ASP A 290 30.35 5.23 29.95
C ASP A 290 30.10 5.11 31.46
N SER A 291 29.15 5.85 31.99
CA SER A 291 28.69 5.74 33.38
C SER A 291 28.17 4.35 33.73
N THR A 292 27.36 3.76 32.82
CA THR A 292 26.85 2.40 32.98
C THR A 292 27.99 1.38 32.98
N ARG A 293 28.94 1.48 32.03
CA ARG A 293 30.09 0.55 31.94
C ARG A 293 30.93 0.59 33.19
N GLU A 294 31.21 1.76 33.69
CA GLU A 294 32.00 1.92 34.95
C GLU A 294 31.25 1.29 36.14
N ARG A 295 29.94 1.52 36.25
CA ARG A 295 29.13 0.91 37.34
C ARG A 295 29.12 -0.61 37.26
N VAL A 296 28.85 -1.15 36.06
CA VAL A 296 28.83 -2.60 35.84
C VAL A 296 30.18 -3.25 36.12
N SER A 297 31.29 -2.58 35.79
CA SER A 297 32.65 -3.10 36.08
C SER A 297 32.96 -3.27 37.58
N ARG A 298 32.23 -2.57 38.46
CA ARG A 298 32.41 -2.65 39.94
C ARG A 298 31.59 -3.76 40.61
N LEU A 299 30.63 -4.32 39.88
CA LEU A 299 29.80 -5.42 40.37
C LEU A 299 30.57 -6.75 40.35
N SER A 300 30.11 -7.69 41.14
CA SER A 300 30.69 -9.05 41.15
C SER A 300 30.67 -9.69 39.74
N PRO A 301 31.61 -10.60 39.43
CA PRO A 301 31.61 -11.33 38.18
C PRO A 301 30.28 -12.04 37.88
N THR A 302 29.62 -12.54 38.92
CA THR A 302 28.30 -13.20 38.82
C THR A 302 27.19 -12.20 38.42
N ALA A 303 27.22 -10.98 39.01
CA ALA A 303 26.28 -9.92 38.66
C ALA A 303 26.52 -9.43 37.23
N GLN A 304 27.79 -9.27 36.82
CA GLN A 304 28.11 -8.92 35.42
C GLN A 304 27.60 -9.97 34.43
N GLN A 305 27.73 -11.27 34.74
CA GLN A 305 27.22 -12.38 33.91
C GLN A 305 25.69 -12.35 33.80
N ALA A 306 24.98 -12.13 34.92
CA ALA A 306 23.54 -11.96 34.92
C ALA A 306 23.08 -10.74 34.11
N LEU A 307 23.82 -9.62 34.17
CA LEU A 307 23.54 -8.43 33.37
C LEU A 307 23.76 -8.66 31.87
N ARG A 308 24.82 -9.38 31.46
CA ARG A 308 25.04 -9.74 30.07
C ARG A 308 23.91 -10.62 29.55
N ALA A 309 23.43 -11.58 30.34
CA ALA A 309 22.28 -12.42 30.01
C ALA A 309 21.00 -11.58 29.87
N ALA A 310 20.71 -10.68 30.81
CA ALA A 310 19.57 -9.79 30.78
C ALA A 310 19.64 -8.81 29.58
N ALA A 311 20.83 -8.31 29.23
CA ALA A 311 21.05 -7.47 28.05
C ALA A 311 20.81 -8.23 26.75
N THR A 312 21.22 -9.50 26.67
CA THR A 312 20.98 -10.37 25.50
C THR A 312 19.50 -10.69 25.34
N LEU A 313 18.76 -10.93 26.43
CA LEU A 313 17.32 -11.17 26.40
C LEU A 313 16.52 -9.91 25.98
N ALA A 314 17.08 -8.72 26.20
CA ALA A 314 16.58 -7.39 25.80
C ALA A 314 15.19 -6.99 26.35
N GLU A 315 14.48 -7.91 26.99
CA GLU A 315 13.13 -7.75 27.51
C GLU A 315 13.03 -8.10 28.99
N ARG A 316 11.90 -7.71 29.59
CA ARG A 316 11.59 -8.06 30.98
C ARG A 316 11.48 -9.57 31.14
N SER A 317 12.39 -10.19 31.89
CA SER A 317 12.54 -11.64 31.99
C SER A 317 12.48 -12.12 33.47
N SER A 318 12.02 -13.37 33.66
CA SER A 318 12.02 -14.00 34.98
C SER A 318 13.44 -14.30 35.47
N VAL A 319 13.61 -14.41 36.78
CA VAL A 319 14.88 -14.89 37.38
C VAL A 319 15.30 -16.23 36.79
N ALA A 320 14.36 -17.14 36.54
CA ALA A 320 14.67 -18.44 35.95
C ALA A 320 15.21 -18.32 34.51
N THR A 321 14.59 -17.47 33.67
CA THR A 321 15.04 -17.22 32.30
C THR A 321 16.44 -16.58 32.28
N ILE A 322 16.68 -15.57 33.14
CA ILE A 322 18.00 -14.93 33.27
C ILE A 322 19.05 -15.93 33.75
N ALA A 323 18.70 -16.77 34.75
CA ALA A 323 19.62 -17.78 35.30
C ALA A 323 20.04 -18.80 34.23
N MET A 324 19.09 -19.32 33.45
CA MET A 324 19.37 -20.24 32.33
C MET A 324 20.24 -19.59 31.26
N THR A 325 19.93 -18.32 30.91
CA THR A 325 20.71 -17.57 29.90
C THR A 325 22.11 -17.21 30.39
N ALA A 326 22.27 -17.00 31.68
CA ALA A 326 23.55 -16.71 32.34
C ALA A 326 24.37 -17.95 32.71
N ASP A 327 23.82 -19.15 32.50
CA ASP A 327 24.39 -20.43 33.02
C ASP A 327 24.72 -20.36 34.53
N LEU A 328 23.77 -19.84 35.32
CA LEU A 328 23.89 -19.67 36.76
C LEU A 328 22.83 -20.51 37.49
N SER A 329 23.16 -20.95 38.72
CA SER A 329 22.13 -21.50 39.58
C SER A 329 21.07 -20.43 39.92
N PRO A 330 19.81 -20.82 40.13
CA PRO A 330 18.74 -19.87 40.50
C PRO A 330 19.06 -19.06 41.76
N ALA A 331 19.81 -19.63 42.72
CA ALA A 331 20.22 -18.95 43.93
C ALA A 331 21.31 -17.89 43.67
N ALA A 332 22.33 -18.22 42.89
CA ALA A 332 23.38 -17.29 42.47
C ALA A 332 22.79 -16.12 41.62
N CYS A 333 21.88 -16.45 40.70
CA CYS A 333 21.22 -15.43 39.86
C CYS A 333 20.37 -14.46 40.71
N ARG A 334 19.61 -14.93 41.71
CA ARG A 334 18.90 -14.06 42.67
C ARG A 334 19.82 -13.09 43.39
N GLY A 335 20.97 -13.57 43.89
CA GLY A 335 21.97 -12.70 44.52
C GLY A 335 22.54 -11.67 43.56
N ALA A 336 22.87 -12.08 42.34
CA ALA A 336 23.37 -11.21 41.27
C ALA A 336 22.36 -10.14 40.85
N ILE A 337 21.09 -10.49 40.73
CA ILE A 337 20.00 -9.56 40.39
C ILE A 337 19.78 -8.57 41.55
N ALA A 338 19.80 -9.03 42.82
CA ALA A 338 19.68 -8.13 43.99
C ALA A 338 20.84 -7.13 44.05
N GLU A 339 22.07 -7.55 43.78
CA GLU A 339 23.23 -6.66 43.66
C GLU A 339 23.07 -5.64 42.56
N ALA A 340 22.67 -6.08 41.35
CA ALA A 340 22.46 -5.21 40.20
C ALA A 340 21.27 -4.23 40.40
N ALA A 341 20.23 -4.65 41.11
CA ALA A 341 19.11 -3.81 41.49
C ALA A 341 19.49 -2.79 42.54
N GLY A 342 20.27 -3.17 43.55
CA GLY A 342 20.87 -2.27 44.57
C GLY A 342 21.75 -1.20 43.94
N ALA A 343 22.52 -1.54 42.89
CA ALA A 343 23.29 -0.61 42.10
C ALA A 343 22.43 0.22 41.11
N GLY A 344 21.12 0.00 41.05
CA GLY A 344 20.19 0.76 40.21
C GLY A 344 20.29 0.47 38.72
N VAL A 345 20.86 -0.67 38.30
CA VAL A 345 21.01 -1.09 36.92
C VAL A 345 19.75 -1.83 36.42
N LEU A 346 19.21 -2.69 37.31
CA LEU A 346 17.98 -3.46 37.00
C LEU A 346 16.77 -2.90 37.76
N ASP A 347 15.59 -3.08 37.19
CA ASP A 347 14.28 -2.73 37.72
C ASP A 347 13.35 -3.95 37.66
N GLY A 348 12.68 -4.27 38.79
CA GLY A 348 11.75 -5.39 38.92
C GLY A 348 10.30 -4.97 38.87
N ASP A 349 9.40 -5.89 38.45
CA ASP A 349 7.95 -5.70 38.57
C ASP A 349 7.34 -6.55 39.68
N ASP A 350 6.07 -6.30 40.00
CA ASP A 350 5.30 -7.03 41.03
C ASP A 350 5.14 -8.53 40.71
N ARG A 351 5.49 -8.96 39.51
CA ARG A 351 5.46 -10.38 39.04
C ARG A 351 6.83 -11.05 39.14
N GLY A 352 7.82 -10.34 39.70
CA GLY A 352 9.20 -10.87 39.84
C GLY A 352 9.98 -10.97 38.52
N ARG A 353 9.61 -10.20 37.52
CA ARG A 353 10.37 -10.09 36.27
C ARG A 353 11.28 -8.87 36.32
N TRP A 354 12.42 -8.94 35.66
CA TRP A 354 13.50 -7.97 35.71
C TRP A 354 13.88 -7.47 34.31
N ARG A 355 14.21 -6.17 34.22
CA ARG A 355 14.74 -5.53 33.00
C ARG A 355 15.77 -4.49 33.37
N PHE A 356 16.57 -4.03 32.42
CA PHE A 356 17.36 -2.81 32.62
C PHE A 356 16.44 -1.62 32.86
N ARG A 357 16.84 -0.79 33.85
CA ARG A 357 16.11 0.46 34.14
C ARG A 357 16.05 1.38 32.93
N HIS A 358 17.14 1.41 32.14
CA HIS A 358 17.28 2.23 30.93
C HIS A 358 17.81 1.41 29.77
N VAL A 359 17.19 1.59 28.58
CA VAL A 359 17.56 0.88 27.36
C VAL A 359 19.02 1.15 26.96
N LEU A 360 19.50 2.39 27.12
CA LEU A 360 20.90 2.74 26.85
C LEU A 360 21.88 1.95 27.69
N ALA A 361 21.51 1.62 28.95
CA ALA A 361 22.32 0.78 29.83
C ALA A 361 22.37 -0.68 29.29
N ALA A 362 21.26 -1.23 28.86
CA ALA A 362 21.19 -2.54 28.22
C ALA A 362 22.07 -2.62 26.97
N THR A 363 21.95 -1.63 26.09
CA THR A 363 22.77 -1.52 24.87
C THR A 363 24.28 -1.44 25.22
N ALA A 364 24.67 -0.61 26.18
CA ALA A 364 26.06 -0.47 26.57
C ALA A 364 26.67 -1.80 27.12
N VAL A 365 25.89 -2.57 27.88
CA VAL A 365 26.30 -3.88 28.39
C VAL A 365 26.36 -4.90 27.26
N TYR A 366 25.35 -4.93 26.37
CA TYR A 366 25.33 -5.86 25.24
C TYR A 366 26.51 -5.65 24.27
N GLU A 367 26.79 -4.39 23.91
CA GLU A 367 27.90 -4.06 23.01
C GLU A 367 29.28 -4.39 23.62
N ALA A 368 29.37 -4.37 24.94
CA ALA A 368 30.61 -4.75 25.63
C ALA A 368 30.84 -6.25 25.69
N ILE A 369 29.87 -7.09 25.35
CA ILE A 369 30.04 -8.54 25.28
C ILE A 369 30.92 -8.90 24.06
N PRO A 370 32.02 -9.65 24.21
CA PRO A 370 32.81 -10.15 23.07
C PRO A 370 31.96 -10.97 22.10
N LEU A 371 32.25 -10.91 20.80
CA LEU A 371 31.44 -11.59 19.76
C LEU A 371 31.29 -13.10 19.98
N THR A 372 32.33 -13.76 20.47
CA THR A 372 32.29 -15.19 20.82
C THR A 372 31.28 -15.48 21.92
N ASP A 373 31.29 -14.64 22.95
CA ASP A 373 30.42 -14.78 24.11
C ASP A 373 28.97 -14.41 23.76
N ARG A 374 28.77 -13.43 22.85
CA ARG A 374 27.42 -13.08 22.34
C ARG A 374 26.73 -14.29 21.74
N ARG A 375 27.42 -15.05 20.88
CA ARG A 375 26.85 -16.27 20.29
C ARG A 375 26.42 -17.27 21.35
N HIS A 376 27.25 -17.44 22.38
CA HIS A 376 26.92 -18.33 23.48
C HIS A 376 25.71 -17.86 24.29
N PHE A 377 25.65 -16.56 24.65
CA PHE A 377 24.51 -16.00 25.35
C PHE A 377 23.21 -16.10 24.51
N HIS A 378 23.28 -15.87 23.21
CA HIS A 378 22.13 -16.04 22.31
C HIS A 378 21.67 -17.50 22.24
N LEU A 379 22.59 -18.48 22.23
CA LEU A 379 22.24 -19.89 22.27
C LEU A 379 21.50 -20.25 23.56
N LEU A 380 22.03 -19.80 24.71
CA LEU A 380 21.41 -20.04 26.01
C LEU A 380 20.06 -19.32 26.14
N ALA A 381 19.96 -18.09 25.63
CA ALA A 381 18.70 -17.34 25.58
C ALA A 381 17.65 -18.08 24.75
N GLY A 382 18.02 -18.57 23.56
CA GLY A 382 17.13 -19.37 22.74
C GLY A 382 16.59 -20.58 23.51
N ARG A 383 17.50 -21.38 24.12
CA ARG A 383 17.12 -22.54 24.93
C ARG A 383 16.26 -22.18 26.14
N ALA A 384 16.55 -21.08 26.82
CA ALA A 384 15.75 -20.62 27.95
C ALA A 384 14.32 -20.20 27.51
N LEU A 385 14.21 -19.57 26.35
CA LEU A 385 12.91 -19.14 25.81
C LEU A 385 12.07 -20.31 25.26
N GLU A 386 12.67 -21.42 24.82
CA GLU A 386 11.93 -22.65 24.43
C GLU A 386 11.07 -23.24 25.55
N HIS A 387 11.44 -22.97 26.82
CA HIS A 387 10.68 -23.42 27.99
C HIS A 387 9.48 -22.50 28.32
N LEU A 388 9.33 -21.40 27.66
CA LEU A 388 8.15 -20.55 27.82
C LEU A 388 6.95 -21.13 27.05
N HIS A 389 5.77 -20.98 27.59
CA HIS A 389 4.53 -21.43 26.97
C HIS A 389 3.53 -20.26 26.89
N PRO A 390 3.15 -19.83 25.68
CA PRO A 390 3.68 -20.30 24.37
C PRO A 390 5.11 -19.86 24.13
N PRO A 391 5.88 -20.59 23.30
CA PRO A 391 7.24 -20.20 22.94
C PRO A 391 7.21 -18.93 22.05
N PRO A 392 8.03 -17.90 22.38
CA PRO A 392 8.06 -16.65 21.59
C PRO A 392 8.83 -16.84 20.28
N VAL A 393 8.13 -17.32 19.23
CA VAL A 393 8.67 -17.82 17.95
C VAL A 393 9.70 -16.87 17.31
N ALA A 394 9.42 -15.57 17.26
CA ALA A 394 10.36 -14.68 16.58
C ALA A 394 11.59 -14.35 17.43
N ARG A 395 11.45 -14.28 18.75
CA ARG A 395 12.61 -14.14 19.63
C ARG A 395 13.50 -15.37 19.52
N LEU A 396 12.90 -16.53 19.41
CA LEU A 396 13.60 -17.79 19.19
C LEU A 396 14.34 -17.79 17.83
N ALA A 397 13.67 -17.37 16.76
CA ALA A 397 14.31 -17.25 15.45
C ALA A 397 15.51 -16.28 15.49
N HIS A 398 15.34 -15.09 16.13
CA HIS A 398 16.42 -14.12 16.32
C HIS A 398 17.59 -14.70 17.11
N HIS A 399 17.34 -15.24 18.30
CA HIS A 399 18.42 -15.76 19.15
C HIS A 399 19.18 -16.91 18.53
N PHE A 400 18.50 -17.85 17.86
CA PHE A 400 19.19 -18.96 17.20
C PHE A 400 19.93 -18.53 15.93
N ARG A 401 19.46 -17.48 15.23
CA ARG A 401 20.20 -16.83 14.14
C ARG A 401 21.52 -16.23 14.65
N GLU A 402 21.46 -15.39 15.67
CA GLU A 402 22.65 -14.75 16.26
C GLU A 402 23.62 -15.77 16.89
N ALA A 403 23.10 -16.87 17.39
CA ALA A 403 23.91 -17.99 17.87
C ALA A 403 24.60 -18.77 16.74
N GLY A 404 24.09 -18.71 15.53
CA GLY A 404 24.51 -19.54 14.39
C GLY A 404 24.02 -20.99 14.50
N GLU A 405 22.95 -21.25 15.29
CA GLU A 405 22.34 -22.57 15.44
C GLU A 405 21.29 -22.80 14.36
N THR A 406 21.74 -23.33 13.21
CA THR A 406 20.94 -23.41 11.98
C THR A 406 19.65 -24.23 12.09
N PRO A 407 19.61 -25.42 12.71
CA PRO A 407 18.39 -26.24 12.76
C PRO A 407 17.25 -25.56 13.50
N SER A 408 17.51 -24.99 14.67
CA SER A 408 16.51 -24.28 15.46
C SER A 408 16.11 -22.95 14.81
N TRP A 409 17.09 -22.23 14.22
CA TRP A 409 16.78 -21.01 13.44
C TRP A 409 15.83 -21.32 12.30
N ALA A 410 16.09 -22.36 11.48
CA ALA A 410 15.23 -22.75 10.39
C ALA A 410 13.80 -23.05 10.87
N ARG A 411 13.67 -23.87 11.92
CA ARG A 411 12.37 -24.23 12.51
C ARG A 411 11.56 -23.00 12.92
N TYR A 412 12.18 -22.08 13.66
CA TYR A 412 11.46 -20.91 14.18
C TYR A 412 11.27 -19.80 13.12
N ALA A 413 12.17 -19.66 12.16
CA ALA A 413 11.98 -18.75 11.03
C ALA A 413 10.79 -19.17 10.15
N GLU A 414 10.62 -20.46 9.89
CA GLU A 414 9.46 -20.99 9.16
C GLU A 414 8.15 -20.78 9.94
N GLN A 415 8.13 -21.09 11.23
CA GLN A 415 6.96 -20.84 12.08
C GLN A 415 6.62 -19.33 12.15
N GLY A 416 7.65 -18.48 12.25
CA GLY A 416 7.48 -17.03 12.20
C GLY A 416 6.93 -16.54 10.87
N ALA A 417 7.37 -17.12 9.76
CA ALA A 417 6.87 -16.82 8.43
C ALA A 417 5.40 -17.28 8.25
N GLU A 418 5.03 -18.45 8.76
CA GLU A 418 3.64 -18.92 8.76
C GLU A 418 2.73 -17.98 9.55
N LEU A 419 3.18 -17.55 10.73
CA LEU A 419 2.45 -16.58 11.57
C LEU A 419 2.30 -15.23 10.87
N ALA A 420 3.38 -14.72 10.24
CA ALA A 420 3.36 -13.49 9.49
C ALA A 420 2.39 -13.55 8.28
N MET A 421 2.40 -14.67 7.53
CA MET A 421 1.44 -14.89 6.44
C MET A 421 0.00 -14.95 6.93
N ALA A 422 -0.26 -15.63 8.04
CA ALA A 422 -1.60 -15.71 8.65
C ALA A 422 -2.11 -14.34 9.13
N SER A 423 -1.20 -13.44 9.52
CA SER A 423 -1.46 -12.06 9.90
C SER A 423 -1.52 -11.10 8.69
N GLY A 424 -1.29 -11.60 7.47
CA GLY A 424 -1.26 -10.79 6.25
C GLY A 424 0.04 -9.97 6.06
N ASP A 425 1.08 -10.24 6.85
CA ASP A 425 2.41 -9.61 6.71
C ASP A 425 3.34 -10.48 5.86
N HIS A 426 3.04 -10.51 4.57
CA HIS A 426 3.82 -11.30 3.62
C HIS A 426 5.25 -10.75 3.42
N THR A 427 5.48 -9.46 3.68
CA THR A 427 6.82 -8.86 3.59
C THR A 427 7.74 -9.43 4.66
N LYS A 428 7.27 -9.48 5.92
CA LYS A 428 8.03 -10.07 7.02
C LYS A 428 8.29 -11.57 6.80
N ALA A 429 7.29 -12.29 6.29
CA ALA A 429 7.46 -13.71 5.95
C ALA A 429 8.57 -13.91 4.90
N VAL A 430 8.59 -13.08 3.85
CA VAL A 430 9.64 -13.11 2.81
C VAL A 430 11.00 -12.81 3.43
N ASP A 431 11.13 -11.77 4.26
CA ASP A 431 12.41 -11.39 4.88
C ASP A 431 12.99 -12.53 5.71
N LEU A 432 12.18 -13.15 6.58
CA LEU A 432 12.62 -14.29 7.40
C LEU A 432 13.14 -15.46 6.56
N LEU A 433 12.41 -15.81 5.50
CA LEU A 433 12.73 -16.98 4.67
C LEU A 433 13.89 -16.71 3.69
N VAL A 434 13.97 -15.52 3.12
CA VAL A 434 15.07 -15.14 2.22
C VAL A 434 16.38 -14.99 3.00
N ASP A 435 16.33 -14.45 4.21
CA ASP A 435 17.50 -14.39 5.09
C ASP A 435 17.98 -15.79 5.44
N LEU A 436 17.07 -16.71 5.80
CA LEU A 436 17.39 -18.10 6.06
C LEU A 436 18.06 -18.76 4.84
N LEU A 437 17.53 -18.57 3.64
CA LEU A 437 18.09 -19.12 2.39
C LEU A 437 19.45 -18.50 2.02
N SER A 438 19.71 -17.27 2.43
CA SER A 438 20.94 -16.54 2.10
C SER A 438 22.10 -16.86 3.03
N TRP A 439 21.82 -17.10 4.32
CA TRP A 439 22.84 -17.20 5.35
C TRP A 439 23.00 -18.59 5.96
N ALA A 440 21.95 -19.44 5.92
CA ALA A 440 22.00 -20.77 6.50
C ALA A 440 22.48 -21.83 5.49
N VAL A 441 23.31 -22.75 5.99
CA VAL A 441 23.65 -23.97 5.24
C VAL A 441 22.56 -25.02 5.51
N LEU A 442 21.58 -25.09 4.61
CA LEU A 442 20.47 -26.02 4.69
C LEU A 442 20.69 -27.24 3.80
N PRO A 443 20.25 -28.46 4.22
CA PRO A 443 20.13 -29.59 3.33
C PRO A 443 19.28 -29.24 2.10
N PRO A 444 19.55 -29.86 0.91
CA PRO A 444 18.81 -29.53 -0.32
C PRO A 444 17.28 -29.62 -0.17
N VAL A 445 16.78 -30.61 0.56
CA VAL A 445 15.34 -30.84 0.81
C VAL A 445 14.72 -29.67 1.59
N ASP A 446 15.37 -29.23 2.67
CA ASP A 446 14.90 -28.11 3.50
C ASP A 446 15.02 -26.79 2.74
N ARG A 447 16.12 -26.61 2.00
CA ARG A 447 16.33 -25.44 1.15
C ARG A 447 15.21 -25.28 0.10
N ALA A 448 14.80 -26.40 -0.54
CA ALA A 448 13.69 -26.41 -1.49
C ALA A 448 12.34 -26.07 -0.83
N ARG A 449 12.06 -26.63 0.35
CA ARG A 449 10.84 -26.37 1.11
C ARG A 449 10.73 -24.90 1.51
N VAL A 450 11.78 -24.33 2.07
CA VAL A 450 11.85 -22.91 2.46
C VAL A 450 11.68 -22.00 1.23
N ALA A 451 12.33 -22.32 0.12
CA ALA A 451 12.21 -21.54 -1.13
C ALA A 451 10.78 -21.53 -1.68
N ARG A 452 10.11 -22.71 -1.66
CA ARG A 452 8.68 -22.78 -2.04
C ARG A 452 7.81 -21.87 -1.19
N ILE A 453 7.99 -21.92 0.14
CA ILE A 453 7.21 -21.06 1.07
C ILE A 453 7.52 -19.58 0.82
N ALA A 454 8.80 -19.22 0.61
CA ALA A 454 9.20 -17.85 0.28
C ALA A 454 8.55 -17.33 -1.01
N GLY A 455 8.50 -18.19 -2.05
CA GLY A 455 7.83 -17.87 -3.30
C GLY A 455 6.33 -17.64 -3.13
N VAL A 456 5.64 -18.47 -2.33
CA VAL A 456 4.20 -18.32 -2.01
C VAL A 456 3.97 -17.04 -1.20
N ALA A 457 4.81 -16.77 -0.20
CA ALA A 457 4.74 -15.54 0.59
C ALA A 457 4.90 -14.29 -0.29
N ALA A 458 5.86 -14.30 -1.22
CA ALA A 458 6.09 -13.20 -2.15
C ALA A 458 4.89 -12.93 -3.07
N LEU A 459 4.20 -13.97 -3.54
CA LEU A 459 2.96 -13.81 -4.32
C LEU A 459 1.83 -13.17 -3.50
N GLY A 460 1.81 -13.38 -2.19
CA GLY A 460 0.84 -12.76 -1.29
C GLY A 460 1.06 -11.26 -1.06
N ARG A 461 2.28 -10.74 -1.25
CA ARG A 461 2.61 -9.31 -1.04
C ARG A 461 1.78 -8.38 -1.93
N ARG A 462 1.53 -8.75 -3.19
CA ARG A 462 0.79 -7.93 -4.18
C ARG A 462 1.28 -6.47 -4.30
N GLU A 463 2.52 -6.23 -3.93
CA GLU A 463 3.19 -4.94 -4.01
C GLU A 463 3.90 -4.77 -5.37
N PRO A 464 4.28 -3.52 -5.75
CA PRO A 464 4.98 -3.28 -7.00
C PRO A 464 6.30 -4.06 -7.07
N VAL A 465 6.86 -4.16 -8.26
CA VAL A 465 8.18 -4.73 -8.51
C VAL A 465 9.23 -3.85 -7.83
N ASP A 466 9.61 -4.23 -6.62
CA ASP A 466 10.54 -3.53 -5.72
C ASP A 466 11.82 -4.34 -5.49
N GLU A 467 12.70 -3.85 -4.62
CA GLU A 467 13.94 -4.57 -4.27
C GLU A 467 13.66 -5.93 -3.60
N VAL A 468 12.57 -6.05 -2.83
CA VAL A 468 12.18 -7.33 -2.21
C VAL A 468 11.79 -8.34 -3.28
N TYR A 469 11.00 -7.93 -4.27
CA TYR A 469 10.70 -8.78 -5.44
C TYR A 469 11.98 -9.28 -6.12
N HIS A 470 12.91 -8.38 -6.45
CA HIS A 470 14.16 -8.77 -7.12
C HIS A 470 15.03 -9.70 -6.25
N ARG A 471 15.05 -9.47 -4.95
CA ARG A 471 15.75 -10.33 -3.99
C ARG A 471 15.17 -11.75 -3.97
N VAL A 472 13.84 -11.89 -3.90
CA VAL A 472 13.17 -13.20 -3.96
C VAL A 472 13.46 -13.91 -5.27
N VAL A 473 13.28 -13.25 -6.41
CA VAL A 473 13.53 -13.87 -7.73
C VAL A 473 14.97 -14.36 -7.85
N ARG A 474 15.97 -13.55 -7.43
CA ARG A 474 17.38 -13.98 -7.41
C ARG A 474 17.60 -15.18 -6.49
N THR A 475 16.99 -15.16 -5.29
CA THR A 475 17.13 -16.26 -4.32
C THR A 475 16.52 -17.54 -4.83
N LEU A 476 15.30 -17.52 -5.40
CA LEU A 476 14.66 -18.72 -5.97
C LEU A 476 15.46 -19.29 -7.13
N ARG A 477 16.01 -18.46 -8.03
CA ARG A 477 16.92 -18.89 -9.10
C ARG A 477 18.17 -19.55 -8.54
N SER A 478 18.82 -18.94 -7.55
CA SER A 478 20.00 -19.52 -6.88
C SER A 478 19.72 -20.87 -6.21
N VAL A 479 18.52 -21.03 -5.63
CA VAL A 479 18.12 -22.33 -5.05
C VAL A 479 17.93 -23.37 -6.15
N LEU A 480 17.35 -23.03 -7.29
CA LEU A 480 17.19 -23.95 -8.43
C LEU A 480 18.53 -24.46 -8.99
N ASP A 481 19.61 -23.69 -8.83
CA ASP A 481 20.98 -24.09 -9.20
C ASP A 481 21.64 -25.05 -8.17
N THR A 482 20.98 -25.33 -7.02
CA THR A 482 21.51 -26.18 -5.97
C THR A 482 21.53 -27.65 -6.44
N PRO A 483 22.70 -28.36 -6.40
CA PRO A 483 22.76 -29.77 -6.75
C PRO A 483 21.92 -30.64 -5.82
N GLY A 484 21.32 -31.72 -6.37
CA GLY A 484 20.58 -32.73 -5.59
C GLY A 484 19.10 -32.45 -5.38
N LEU A 485 18.52 -31.38 -5.98
CA LEU A 485 17.08 -31.16 -6.00
C LEU A 485 16.39 -32.17 -6.93
N SER A 486 15.35 -32.84 -6.43
CA SER A 486 14.47 -33.66 -7.27
C SER A 486 13.67 -32.84 -8.26
N ALA A 487 13.23 -33.46 -9.37
CA ALA A 487 12.36 -32.78 -10.35
C ALA A 487 11.06 -32.19 -9.72
N ARG A 488 10.52 -32.89 -8.73
CA ARG A 488 9.37 -32.42 -7.94
C ARG A 488 9.70 -31.13 -7.19
N GLN A 489 10.80 -31.11 -6.43
CA GLN A 489 11.21 -29.92 -5.68
C GLN A 489 11.49 -28.73 -6.57
N GLN A 490 12.14 -28.97 -7.72
CA GLN A 490 12.35 -27.93 -8.71
C GLN A 490 11.00 -27.38 -9.23
N ALA A 491 10.02 -28.24 -9.50
CA ALA A 491 8.70 -27.81 -9.96
C ALA A 491 7.95 -26.99 -8.91
N GLU A 492 8.03 -27.36 -7.64
CA GLU A 492 7.41 -26.64 -6.51
C GLU A 492 8.03 -25.24 -6.30
N ILE A 493 9.29 -25.01 -6.71
CA ILE A 493 9.95 -23.69 -6.69
C ILE A 493 9.64 -22.91 -7.98
N ARG A 494 9.70 -23.56 -9.15
CA ARG A 494 9.47 -22.93 -10.46
C ARG A 494 8.05 -22.36 -10.61
N ASN A 495 7.05 -23.03 -10.02
CA ASN A 495 5.67 -22.57 -10.08
C ASN A 495 5.47 -21.15 -9.47
N PRO A 496 5.79 -20.88 -8.19
CA PRO A 496 5.71 -19.53 -7.66
C PRO A 496 6.69 -18.55 -8.35
N LEU A 497 7.89 -19.00 -8.76
CA LEU A 497 8.82 -18.17 -9.52
C LEU A 497 8.19 -17.69 -10.85
N GLY A 498 7.62 -18.59 -11.63
CA GLY A 498 6.98 -18.25 -12.90
C GLY A 498 5.82 -17.27 -12.73
N ARG A 499 5.01 -17.45 -11.68
CA ARG A 499 3.92 -16.51 -11.35
C ARG A 499 4.43 -15.13 -10.92
N LEU A 500 5.52 -15.05 -10.16
CA LEU A 500 6.19 -13.79 -9.82
C LEU A 500 6.72 -13.08 -11.07
N LEU A 501 7.36 -13.82 -11.99
CA LEU A 501 7.88 -13.28 -13.24
C LEU A 501 6.78 -12.69 -14.14
N ILE A 502 5.57 -13.27 -14.16
CA ILE A 502 4.40 -12.67 -14.84
C ILE A 502 4.09 -11.29 -14.24
N THR A 503 4.06 -11.19 -12.91
CA THR A 503 3.81 -9.92 -12.22
C THR A 503 4.89 -8.88 -12.52
N GLY A 504 6.14 -9.32 -12.68
CA GLY A 504 7.28 -8.48 -13.06
C GLY A 504 7.35 -8.09 -14.54
N GLY A 505 6.46 -8.62 -15.38
CA GLY A 505 6.49 -8.37 -16.83
C GLY A 505 7.55 -9.19 -17.61
N GLU A 506 8.18 -10.19 -16.97
CA GLU A 506 9.16 -11.11 -17.60
C GLU A 506 8.46 -12.31 -18.24
N ALA A 507 7.49 -12.06 -19.14
CA ALA A 507 6.60 -13.09 -19.69
C ALA A 507 7.29 -14.31 -20.28
N GLN A 508 8.38 -14.13 -21.05
CA GLN A 508 9.09 -15.25 -21.69
C GLN A 508 9.79 -16.16 -20.66
N ALA A 509 10.43 -15.56 -19.64
CA ALA A 509 11.05 -16.32 -18.55
C ALA A 509 9.97 -17.05 -17.72
N ALA A 510 8.86 -16.38 -17.42
CA ALA A 510 7.72 -16.94 -16.71
C ALA A 510 7.17 -18.21 -17.36
N LEU A 511 6.99 -18.19 -18.71
CA LEU A 511 6.51 -19.34 -19.46
C LEU A 511 7.43 -20.54 -19.32
N SER A 512 8.74 -20.32 -19.48
CA SER A 512 9.73 -21.38 -19.35
C SER A 512 9.68 -22.05 -17.96
N GLU A 513 9.55 -21.25 -16.90
CA GLU A 513 9.45 -21.77 -15.53
C GLU A 513 8.14 -22.55 -15.31
N LEU A 514 7.00 -22.02 -15.76
CA LEU A 514 5.69 -22.68 -15.61
C LEU A 514 5.57 -23.97 -16.43
N GLU A 515 6.08 -24.02 -17.67
CA GLU A 515 6.08 -25.25 -18.48
C GLU A 515 6.90 -26.37 -17.82
N GLN A 516 8.09 -26.03 -17.29
CA GLN A 516 8.91 -26.99 -16.55
C GLN A 516 8.27 -27.41 -15.23
N ALA A 517 7.57 -26.49 -14.53
CA ALA A 517 6.87 -26.81 -13.30
C ALA A 517 5.73 -27.81 -13.54
N VAL A 518 4.87 -27.54 -14.53
CA VAL A 518 3.71 -28.41 -14.83
C VAL A 518 4.10 -29.85 -15.16
N ALA A 519 5.29 -30.07 -15.71
CA ALA A 519 5.77 -31.41 -16.05
C ALA A 519 5.97 -32.32 -14.82
N ASN A 520 6.08 -31.77 -13.60
CA ASN A 520 6.38 -32.52 -12.39
C ASN A 520 5.50 -32.11 -11.18
N LEU A 521 4.30 -31.52 -11.42
CA LEU A 521 3.32 -31.15 -10.40
C LEU A 521 2.14 -32.12 -10.29
N ASP A 522 2.23 -33.34 -10.80
CA ASP A 522 1.14 -34.34 -10.80
C ASP A 522 0.61 -34.68 -9.41
N HIS A 523 1.43 -34.47 -8.37
CA HIS A 523 1.08 -34.70 -6.97
C HIS A 523 0.24 -33.59 -6.36
N ASP A 524 0.20 -32.41 -6.97
CA ASP A 524 -0.61 -31.26 -6.55
C ASP A 524 -1.49 -30.77 -7.72
N PRO A 525 -2.68 -31.37 -7.89
CA PRO A 525 -3.55 -31.06 -9.01
C PRO A 525 -4.05 -29.60 -8.99
N VAL A 526 -4.09 -28.95 -7.82
CA VAL A 526 -4.53 -27.54 -7.68
C VAL A 526 -3.47 -26.62 -8.25
N GLU A 527 -2.21 -26.75 -7.81
CA GLU A 527 -1.12 -25.92 -8.28
C GLU A 527 -0.79 -26.20 -9.76
N ALA A 528 -0.91 -27.48 -10.20
CA ALA A 528 -0.77 -27.83 -11.61
C ALA A 528 -1.85 -27.18 -12.49
N ALA A 529 -3.12 -27.26 -12.09
CA ALA A 529 -4.23 -26.61 -12.80
C ALA A 529 -4.10 -25.08 -12.82
N ARG A 530 -3.64 -24.49 -11.72
CA ARG A 530 -3.37 -23.06 -11.61
C ARG A 530 -2.25 -22.62 -12.56
N ALA A 531 -1.11 -23.34 -12.59
CA ALA A 531 -0.01 -23.07 -13.52
C ALA A 531 -0.45 -23.18 -14.98
N MET A 532 -1.21 -24.24 -15.31
CA MET A 532 -1.78 -24.42 -16.66
C MET A 532 -2.75 -23.29 -17.03
N THR A 533 -3.53 -22.77 -16.08
CA THR A 533 -4.42 -21.63 -16.32
C THR A 533 -3.60 -20.37 -16.65
N TYR A 534 -2.49 -20.12 -15.97
CA TYR A 534 -1.58 -19.01 -16.35
C TYR A 534 -0.98 -19.19 -17.74
N LEU A 535 -0.56 -20.40 -18.13
CA LEU A 535 -0.11 -20.72 -19.50
C LEU A 535 -1.25 -20.53 -20.53
N GLY A 536 -2.48 -20.70 -20.09
CA GLY A 536 -3.69 -20.51 -20.89
C GLY A 536 -4.08 -19.06 -21.13
N TRP A 537 -3.58 -18.08 -20.40
CA TRP A 537 -3.89 -16.68 -20.62
C TRP A 537 -3.30 -16.17 -21.92
N ALA A 538 -4.09 -15.45 -22.69
CA ALA A 538 -3.71 -14.94 -24.01
C ALA A 538 -2.48 -14.02 -24.01
N TYR A 539 -2.18 -13.38 -22.87
CA TYR A 539 -1.04 -12.50 -22.69
C TYR A 539 0.27 -13.24 -22.37
N ALA A 540 0.17 -14.48 -21.89
CA ALA A 540 1.31 -15.19 -21.31
C ALA A 540 2.42 -15.50 -22.32
N GLY A 541 2.15 -15.52 -23.62
CA GLY A 541 3.21 -15.87 -24.59
C GLY A 541 2.87 -15.60 -26.05
N PRO A 542 3.81 -15.84 -26.96
CA PRO A 542 3.63 -15.57 -28.39
C PRO A 542 2.77 -16.60 -29.12
N TRP A 543 2.28 -17.63 -28.44
CA TRP A 543 1.63 -18.80 -29.03
C TRP A 543 0.29 -18.48 -29.69
N PRO A 544 -0.14 -19.31 -30.65
CA PRO A 544 -1.51 -19.27 -31.19
C PRO A 544 -2.56 -19.58 -30.09
N ALA A 545 -3.76 -19.06 -30.23
CA ALA A 545 -4.90 -19.32 -29.34
C ALA A 545 -5.13 -20.83 -29.08
N ALA A 546 -4.93 -21.68 -30.08
CA ALA A 546 -5.05 -23.14 -29.93
C ALA A 546 -4.08 -23.76 -28.94
N THR A 547 -2.90 -23.16 -28.75
CA THR A 547 -1.93 -23.63 -27.74
C THR A 547 -2.37 -23.23 -26.35
N HIS A 548 -2.78 -21.94 -26.15
CA HIS A 548 -3.35 -21.46 -24.89
C HIS A 548 -4.59 -22.28 -24.50
N ARG A 549 -5.47 -22.57 -25.45
CA ARG A 549 -6.65 -23.40 -25.23
C ARG A 549 -6.30 -24.79 -24.74
N ARG A 550 -5.30 -25.48 -25.34
CA ARG A 550 -4.85 -26.80 -24.88
C ARG A 550 -4.43 -26.80 -23.39
N TRP A 551 -3.81 -25.73 -22.95
CA TRP A 551 -3.47 -25.58 -21.52
C TRP A 551 -4.72 -25.45 -20.66
N LEU A 552 -5.70 -24.67 -21.08
CA LEU A 552 -6.99 -24.51 -20.38
C LEU A 552 -7.82 -25.80 -20.33
N ASP A 553 -7.77 -26.62 -21.40
CA ASP A 553 -8.45 -27.91 -21.44
C ASP A 553 -7.78 -28.93 -20.49
N ARG A 554 -6.45 -28.93 -20.44
CA ARG A 554 -5.69 -29.74 -19.45
C ARG A 554 -5.98 -29.28 -18.01
N ALA A 555 -6.03 -27.98 -17.76
CA ALA A 555 -6.41 -27.43 -16.45
C ALA A 555 -7.82 -27.86 -16.03
N ALA A 556 -8.79 -27.81 -16.96
CA ALA A 556 -10.17 -28.25 -16.72
C ALA A 556 -10.24 -29.74 -16.33
N ALA A 557 -9.49 -30.60 -17.03
CA ALA A 557 -9.45 -32.02 -16.71
C ALA A 557 -8.91 -32.30 -15.29
N LEU A 558 -7.94 -31.51 -14.80
CA LEU A 558 -7.46 -31.60 -13.44
C LEU A 558 -8.46 -31.01 -12.43
N THR A 559 -9.08 -29.86 -12.77
CA THR A 559 -10.07 -29.19 -11.92
C THR A 559 -11.23 -30.13 -11.55
N ALA A 560 -11.66 -30.98 -12.48
CA ALA A 560 -12.71 -31.97 -12.23
C ALA A 560 -12.34 -33.02 -11.14
N ARG A 561 -11.06 -33.18 -10.84
CA ARG A 561 -10.54 -34.14 -9.83
C ARG A 561 -10.27 -33.51 -8.46
N ILE A 562 -10.47 -32.21 -8.31
CA ILE A 562 -10.24 -31.48 -7.07
C ILE A 562 -11.47 -31.59 -6.17
N ASP A 563 -11.30 -31.98 -4.90
CA ASP A 563 -12.41 -32.19 -3.97
C ASP A 563 -13.01 -30.88 -3.47
N SER A 564 -12.20 -29.82 -3.29
CA SER A 564 -12.63 -28.53 -2.75
C SER A 564 -13.54 -27.77 -3.73
N PRO A 565 -14.82 -27.51 -3.38
CA PRO A 565 -15.70 -26.72 -4.25
C PRO A 565 -15.20 -25.31 -4.52
N THR A 566 -14.61 -24.64 -3.51
CA THR A 566 -14.07 -23.29 -3.61
C THR A 566 -12.90 -23.22 -4.60
N GLN A 567 -11.97 -24.21 -4.54
CA GLN A 567 -10.85 -24.26 -5.48
C GLN A 567 -11.33 -24.58 -6.91
N ARG A 568 -12.32 -25.49 -7.08
CA ARG A 568 -12.92 -25.73 -8.37
C ARG A 568 -13.55 -24.49 -8.97
N LEU A 569 -14.32 -23.73 -8.18
CA LEU A 569 -14.94 -22.48 -8.59
C LEU A 569 -13.91 -21.46 -9.05
N ASN A 570 -12.84 -21.26 -8.25
CA ASN A 570 -11.77 -20.33 -8.58
C ASN A 570 -11.08 -20.68 -9.91
N LEU A 571 -10.73 -21.96 -10.11
CA LEU A 571 -10.08 -22.43 -11.35
C LEU A 571 -11.02 -22.35 -12.56
N ALA A 572 -12.28 -22.75 -12.40
CA ALA A 572 -13.28 -22.68 -13.50
C ALA A 572 -13.57 -21.24 -13.92
N GLY A 573 -13.71 -20.32 -12.95
CA GLY A 573 -13.93 -18.90 -13.23
C GLY A 573 -12.73 -18.23 -13.93
N ASN A 574 -11.50 -18.51 -13.49
CA ASN A 574 -10.31 -18.00 -14.16
C ASN A 574 -10.14 -18.62 -15.56
N ARG A 575 -10.52 -19.89 -15.74
CA ARG A 575 -10.56 -20.53 -17.08
C ARG A 575 -11.59 -19.83 -17.99
N ALA A 576 -12.78 -19.54 -17.50
CA ALA A 576 -13.81 -18.84 -18.27
C ALA A 576 -13.30 -17.47 -18.74
N ALA A 577 -12.71 -16.70 -17.83
CA ALA A 577 -12.12 -15.40 -18.18
C ALA A 577 -11.00 -15.53 -19.23
N ALA A 578 -10.11 -16.52 -19.12
CA ALA A 578 -9.05 -16.75 -20.10
C ALA A 578 -9.62 -17.15 -21.46
N LEU A 579 -10.67 -17.97 -21.52
CA LEU A 579 -11.38 -18.34 -22.76
C LEU A 579 -12.06 -17.12 -23.42
N LEU A 580 -12.67 -16.21 -22.64
CA LEU A 580 -13.22 -14.96 -23.18
C LEU A 580 -12.13 -14.12 -23.85
N MET A 581 -10.94 -14.03 -23.26
CA MET A 581 -9.80 -13.32 -23.83
C MET A 581 -9.27 -13.96 -25.10
N LEU A 582 -9.39 -15.29 -25.24
CA LEU A 582 -9.06 -16.03 -26.46
C LEU A 582 -10.15 -15.88 -27.56
N GLY A 583 -11.31 -15.36 -27.20
CA GLY A 583 -12.44 -15.25 -28.10
C GLY A 583 -13.22 -16.57 -28.32
N GLU A 584 -13.19 -17.46 -27.31
CA GLU A 584 -13.86 -18.77 -27.37
C GLU A 584 -15.30 -18.67 -26.87
N GLU A 585 -16.28 -19.06 -27.71
CA GLU A 585 -17.72 -18.91 -27.43
C GLU A 585 -18.18 -19.72 -26.21
N GLU A 586 -17.59 -20.91 -26.00
CA GLU A 586 -17.92 -21.80 -24.86
C GLU A 586 -17.69 -21.20 -23.48
N ALA A 587 -16.93 -20.12 -23.42
CA ALA A 587 -16.70 -19.41 -22.13
C ALA A 587 -18.02 -18.93 -21.51
N TRP A 588 -19.01 -18.57 -22.36
CA TRP A 588 -20.30 -18.06 -21.90
C TRP A 588 -21.15 -19.13 -21.19
N ASP A 589 -20.95 -20.41 -21.55
CA ASP A 589 -21.62 -21.53 -20.85
C ASP A 589 -21.12 -21.65 -19.41
N VAL A 590 -19.80 -21.50 -19.20
CA VAL A 590 -19.21 -21.49 -17.86
C VAL A 590 -19.59 -20.23 -17.07
N VAL A 591 -19.68 -19.07 -17.74
CA VAL A 591 -20.06 -17.79 -17.13
C VAL A 591 -21.52 -17.84 -16.62
N ALA A 592 -22.41 -18.52 -17.33
CA ALA A 592 -23.83 -18.65 -16.95
C ALA A 592 -24.01 -19.38 -15.60
N ASP A 593 -23.09 -20.27 -15.25
CA ASP A 593 -23.12 -21.06 -14.01
C ASP A 593 -22.38 -20.41 -12.84
N LEU A 594 -21.82 -19.21 -13.02
CA LEU A 594 -21.07 -18.52 -11.95
C LEU A 594 -22.02 -18.04 -10.83
N PRO A 595 -21.68 -18.31 -9.57
CA PRO A 595 -22.48 -17.84 -8.43
C PRO A 595 -22.40 -16.32 -8.29
N ALA A 596 -23.51 -15.69 -7.93
CA ALA A 596 -23.56 -14.25 -7.67
C ALA A 596 -23.12 -13.86 -6.24
N ASP A 597 -22.80 -14.84 -5.38
CA ASP A 597 -22.37 -14.63 -4.00
C ASP A 597 -21.51 -15.82 -3.53
N GLY A 598 -20.82 -15.66 -2.39
CA GLY A 598 -20.03 -16.70 -1.73
C GLY A 598 -20.52 -16.93 -0.28
N THR A 599 -20.27 -18.13 0.24
CA THR A 599 -20.66 -18.50 1.61
C THR A 599 -19.70 -17.93 2.66
N THR A 600 -18.44 -17.75 2.29
CA THR A 600 -17.40 -17.18 3.15
C THR A 600 -16.85 -15.87 2.56
N ALA A 601 -16.18 -15.06 3.38
CA ALA A 601 -15.52 -13.84 2.92
C ALA A 601 -14.49 -14.12 1.80
N ALA A 602 -13.72 -15.20 1.91
CA ALA A 602 -12.77 -15.63 0.90
C ALA A 602 -13.47 -15.99 -0.43
N GLU A 603 -14.54 -16.78 -0.37
CA GLU A 603 -15.34 -17.13 -1.54
C GLU A 603 -15.95 -15.89 -2.19
N ARG A 604 -16.51 -14.95 -1.40
CA ARG A 604 -17.05 -13.69 -1.94
C ARG A 604 -16.00 -12.87 -2.69
N LEU A 605 -14.77 -12.80 -2.15
CA LEU A 605 -13.66 -12.11 -2.84
C LEU A 605 -13.21 -12.83 -4.12
N ASP A 606 -13.19 -14.17 -4.12
CA ASP A 606 -12.88 -14.95 -5.32
C ASP A 606 -13.98 -14.76 -6.39
N VAL A 607 -15.23 -14.85 -6.00
CA VAL A 607 -16.37 -14.59 -6.89
C VAL A 607 -16.28 -13.16 -7.44
N ALA A 608 -15.99 -12.16 -6.62
CA ALA A 608 -15.84 -10.78 -7.06
C ALA A 608 -14.74 -10.64 -8.11
N ARG A 609 -13.56 -11.27 -7.92
CA ARG A 609 -12.44 -11.26 -8.90
C ARG A 609 -12.81 -11.92 -10.21
N ILE A 610 -13.51 -13.08 -10.15
CA ILE A 610 -14.00 -13.77 -11.33
C ILE A 610 -14.94 -12.84 -12.12
N HIS A 611 -15.89 -12.21 -11.44
CA HIS A 611 -16.84 -11.30 -12.08
C HIS A 611 -16.16 -10.06 -12.68
N VAL A 612 -15.11 -9.50 -12.09
CA VAL A 612 -14.30 -8.44 -12.72
C VAL A 612 -13.68 -8.93 -14.02
N ASN A 613 -13.00 -10.09 -14.00
CA ASN A 613 -12.33 -10.63 -15.17
C ASN A 613 -13.32 -10.97 -16.30
N VAL A 614 -14.49 -11.51 -15.96
CA VAL A 614 -15.58 -11.76 -16.92
C VAL A 614 -16.14 -10.44 -17.47
N GLY A 615 -16.32 -9.43 -16.62
CA GLY A 615 -16.76 -8.10 -17.03
C GLY A 615 -15.78 -7.46 -18.04
N THR A 616 -14.47 -7.56 -17.81
CA THR A 616 -13.43 -7.12 -18.76
C THR A 616 -13.53 -7.88 -20.08
N GLY A 617 -13.69 -9.21 -20.05
CA GLY A 617 -13.92 -10.01 -21.24
C GLY A 617 -15.19 -9.58 -22.01
N ALA A 618 -16.30 -9.33 -21.29
CA ALA A 618 -17.54 -8.85 -21.87
C ALA A 618 -17.40 -7.49 -22.56
N LEU A 619 -16.58 -6.58 -22.02
CA LEU A 619 -16.25 -5.30 -22.67
C LEU A 619 -15.57 -5.49 -24.03
N ILE A 620 -14.61 -6.41 -24.13
CA ILE A 620 -13.88 -6.73 -25.37
C ILE A 620 -14.85 -7.30 -26.43
N TRP A 621 -15.77 -8.15 -25.99
CA TRP A 621 -16.77 -8.74 -26.87
C TRP A 621 -17.85 -7.74 -27.32
N GLY A 622 -18.06 -6.67 -26.53
CA GLY A 622 -19.16 -5.70 -26.74
C GLY A 622 -20.48 -6.15 -26.12
N ARG A 623 -20.46 -7.05 -25.14
CA ARG A 623 -21.59 -7.43 -24.30
C ARG A 623 -21.69 -6.51 -23.08
N TYR A 624 -22.05 -5.25 -23.34
CA TYR A 624 -21.98 -4.19 -22.29
C TYR A 624 -23.00 -4.36 -21.18
N ALA A 625 -24.15 -4.95 -21.42
CA ALA A 625 -25.14 -5.28 -20.41
C ALA A 625 -24.61 -6.37 -19.46
N ASP A 626 -23.98 -7.42 -20.01
CA ASP A 626 -23.35 -8.48 -19.21
C ASP A 626 -22.17 -7.91 -18.40
N ALA A 627 -21.35 -7.03 -19.00
CA ALA A 627 -20.28 -6.33 -18.31
C ALA A 627 -20.80 -5.51 -17.12
N GLU A 628 -21.86 -4.74 -17.30
CA GLU A 628 -22.49 -3.92 -16.24
C GLU A 628 -22.99 -4.80 -15.10
N GLN A 629 -23.64 -5.92 -15.40
CA GLN A 629 -24.15 -6.87 -14.42
C GLN A 629 -23.00 -7.50 -13.61
N HIS A 630 -21.98 -8.02 -14.27
CA HIS A 630 -20.83 -8.66 -13.62
C HIS A 630 -20.04 -7.66 -12.76
N LEU A 631 -19.77 -6.44 -13.25
CA LEU A 631 -19.09 -5.41 -12.50
C LEU A 631 -19.92 -4.91 -11.29
N ALA A 632 -21.25 -4.90 -11.39
CA ALA A 632 -22.13 -4.57 -10.26
C ALA A 632 -22.09 -5.66 -9.17
N VAL A 633 -22.11 -6.95 -9.55
CA VAL A 633 -21.94 -8.06 -8.60
C VAL A 633 -20.57 -7.96 -7.91
N ALA A 634 -19.51 -7.76 -8.69
CA ALA A 634 -18.15 -7.62 -8.17
C ALA A 634 -18.03 -6.46 -7.17
N MET A 635 -18.61 -5.28 -7.47
CA MET A 635 -18.56 -4.11 -6.60
C MET A 635 -19.28 -4.37 -5.28
N ARG A 636 -20.49 -4.91 -5.31
CA ARG A 636 -21.27 -5.24 -4.14
C ARG A 636 -20.51 -6.18 -3.18
N LEU A 637 -19.88 -7.22 -3.73
CA LEU A 637 -19.09 -8.17 -2.94
C LEU A 637 -17.80 -7.53 -2.41
N ALA A 638 -17.11 -6.73 -3.22
CA ALA A 638 -15.91 -6.03 -2.82
C ALA A 638 -16.18 -4.95 -1.75
N GLU A 639 -17.35 -4.30 -1.77
CA GLU A 639 -17.79 -3.36 -0.72
C GLU A 639 -18.15 -4.09 0.57
N ALA A 640 -18.87 -5.20 0.51
CA ALA A 640 -19.21 -6.01 1.67
C ALA A 640 -17.95 -6.49 2.42
N GLU A 641 -16.89 -6.86 1.70
CA GLU A 641 -15.63 -7.31 2.26
C GLU A 641 -14.59 -6.18 2.44
N GLN A 642 -14.97 -4.92 2.17
CA GLN A 642 -14.10 -3.74 2.27
C GLN A 642 -12.77 -3.87 1.50
N ALA A 643 -12.79 -4.60 0.38
CA ALA A 643 -11.64 -4.86 -0.47
C ALA A 643 -11.32 -3.65 -1.36
N SER A 644 -10.78 -2.58 -0.79
CA SER A 644 -10.56 -1.28 -1.44
C SER A 644 -9.78 -1.37 -2.75
N ARG A 645 -8.78 -2.27 -2.83
CA ARG A 645 -7.98 -2.49 -4.03
C ARG A 645 -8.80 -3.11 -5.17
N LEU A 646 -9.66 -4.07 -4.85
CA LEU A 646 -10.54 -4.70 -5.83
C LEU A 646 -11.61 -3.70 -6.29
N GLN A 647 -12.19 -2.92 -5.37
CA GLN A 647 -13.10 -1.83 -5.72
C GLN A 647 -12.47 -0.83 -6.70
N HIS A 648 -11.19 -0.53 -6.52
CA HIS A 648 -10.47 0.36 -7.42
C HIS A 648 -10.32 -0.23 -8.84
N ASN A 649 -9.98 -1.52 -8.95
CA ASN A 649 -9.94 -2.23 -10.23
C ASN A 649 -11.31 -2.24 -10.92
N ILE A 650 -12.38 -2.49 -10.16
CA ILE A 650 -13.76 -2.47 -10.68
C ILE A 650 -14.12 -1.07 -11.20
N ARG A 651 -13.74 0.00 -10.49
CA ARG A 651 -13.99 1.39 -10.93
C ARG A 651 -13.30 1.70 -12.26
N LEU A 652 -12.10 1.19 -12.51
CA LEU A 652 -11.43 1.35 -13.80
C LEU A 652 -12.24 0.67 -14.93
N GLU A 653 -12.72 -0.56 -14.71
CA GLU A 653 -13.54 -1.25 -15.72
C GLU A 653 -14.91 -0.61 -15.89
N GLN A 654 -15.52 -0.08 -14.83
CA GLN A 654 -16.74 0.73 -14.92
C GLN A 654 -16.52 2.03 -15.71
N ALA A 655 -15.35 2.65 -15.57
CA ALA A 655 -14.98 3.83 -16.35
C ALA A 655 -14.76 3.48 -17.86
N ASN A 656 -14.17 2.31 -18.17
CA ASN A 656 -14.10 1.78 -19.53
C ASN A 656 -15.49 1.49 -20.11
N LEU A 657 -16.41 0.94 -19.32
CA LEU A 657 -17.81 0.75 -19.71
C LEU A 657 -18.50 2.09 -19.97
N ALA A 658 -18.30 3.08 -19.10
CA ALA A 658 -18.87 4.43 -19.25
C ALA A 658 -18.38 5.11 -20.54
N TRP A 659 -17.09 4.98 -20.88
CA TRP A 659 -16.56 5.42 -22.18
C TRP A 659 -17.30 4.75 -23.36
N ASN A 660 -17.40 3.43 -23.35
CA ASN A 660 -18.03 2.69 -24.44
C ASN A 660 -19.52 3.04 -24.60
N THR A 661 -20.24 3.24 -23.50
CA THR A 661 -21.69 3.52 -23.48
C THR A 661 -22.04 5.01 -23.58
N GLY A 662 -21.05 5.90 -23.73
CA GLY A 662 -21.27 7.33 -23.89
C GLY A 662 -21.66 8.07 -22.61
N ARG A 663 -21.41 7.51 -21.44
CA ARG A 663 -21.59 8.14 -20.12
C ARG A 663 -20.34 8.93 -19.73
N TRP A 664 -20.06 10.04 -20.42
CA TRP A 664 -18.79 10.76 -20.29
C TRP A 664 -18.79 11.89 -19.24
N ASP A 665 -19.94 12.21 -18.66
CA ASP A 665 -20.04 13.23 -17.61
C ASP A 665 -19.20 12.84 -16.38
N GLY A 666 -18.22 13.68 -16.00
CA GLY A 666 -17.30 13.43 -14.89
C GLY A 666 -16.23 12.35 -15.15
N LEU A 667 -16.20 11.75 -16.36
CA LEU A 667 -15.30 10.64 -16.67
C LEU A 667 -13.83 11.07 -16.75
N ALA A 668 -13.55 12.31 -17.16
CA ALA A 668 -12.20 12.86 -17.21
C ALA A 668 -11.59 12.99 -15.81
N GLU A 669 -12.37 13.52 -14.86
CA GLU A 669 -12.01 13.64 -13.46
C GLU A 669 -11.83 12.28 -12.81
N THR A 670 -12.71 11.32 -13.11
CA THR A 670 -12.59 9.94 -12.65
C THR A 670 -11.30 9.29 -13.17
N SER A 671 -10.99 9.44 -14.46
CA SER A 671 -9.77 8.90 -15.07
C SER A 671 -8.51 9.49 -14.44
N ALA A 672 -8.49 10.80 -14.15
CA ALA A 672 -7.37 11.46 -13.50
C ALA A 672 -7.17 10.96 -12.06
N ALA A 673 -8.25 10.83 -11.29
CA ALA A 673 -8.20 10.31 -9.92
C ALA A 673 -7.72 8.84 -9.86
N LEU A 674 -8.15 8.01 -10.82
CA LEU A 674 -7.69 6.63 -10.95
C LEU A 674 -6.20 6.58 -11.30
N ALA A 675 -5.73 7.40 -12.26
CA ALA A 675 -4.32 7.46 -12.63
C ALA A 675 -3.41 7.92 -11.46
N ASP A 676 -3.88 8.88 -10.66
CA ASP A 676 -3.13 9.33 -9.49
C ASP A 676 -3.02 8.24 -8.41
N ALA A 677 -4.10 7.51 -8.18
CA ALA A 677 -4.13 6.40 -7.23
C ALA A 677 -3.34 5.15 -7.68
N ASP A 678 -3.11 4.99 -9.00
CA ASP A 678 -2.45 3.83 -9.59
C ASP A 678 -0.97 4.06 -9.96
N ARG A 679 -0.34 5.17 -9.58
CA ARG A 679 1.05 5.50 -9.95
C ARG A 679 2.03 4.36 -9.69
N ASP A 680 1.83 3.62 -8.61
CA ASP A 680 2.68 2.50 -8.19
C ASP A 680 2.22 1.15 -8.79
N ARG A 681 1.26 1.15 -9.73
CA ARG A 681 0.64 -0.05 -10.32
C ARG A 681 0.64 0.04 -11.85
N PRO A 682 1.75 -0.30 -12.52
CA PRO A 682 1.95 0.00 -13.94
C PRO A 682 0.80 -0.40 -14.86
N ALA A 683 0.26 -1.62 -14.73
CA ALA A 683 -0.82 -2.10 -15.61
C ALA A 683 -2.14 -1.30 -15.42
N HIS A 684 -2.53 -0.97 -14.19
CA HIS A 684 -3.74 -0.18 -13.91
C HIS A 684 -3.54 1.29 -14.27
N TYR A 685 -2.35 1.83 -14.00
CA TYR A 685 -1.98 3.17 -14.43
C TYR A 685 -2.12 3.33 -15.93
N LEU A 686 -1.65 2.36 -16.74
CA LEU A 686 -1.79 2.38 -18.18
C LEU A 686 -3.25 2.35 -18.64
N GLY A 687 -4.11 1.55 -18.01
CA GLY A 687 -5.55 1.54 -18.28
C GLY A 687 -6.20 2.92 -18.07
N SER A 688 -5.83 3.59 -16.98
CA SER A 688 -6.31 4.95 -16.64
C SER A 688 -5.79 6.00 -17.62
N ILE A 689 -4.50 5.95 -18.00
CA ILE A 689 -3.89 6.84 -19.01
C ILE A 689 -4.49 6.61 -20.40
N ARG A 690 -4.77 5.36 -20.79
CA ARG A 690 -5.45 5.03 -22.04
C ARG A 690 -6.83 5.69 -22.11
N LEU A 691 -7.61 5.63 -21.02
CA LEU A 691 -8.91 6.28 -20.95
C LEU A 691 -8.79 7.81 -21.05
N ALA A 692 -7.83 8.41 -20.36
CA ALA A 692 -7.52 9.85 -20.45
C ALA A 692 -7.14 10.25 -21.89
N ALA A 693 -6.33 9.43 -22.57
CA ALA A 693 -5.91 9.65 -23.95
C ALA A 693 -7.10 9.62 -24.94
N ARG A 694 -8.04 8.70 -24.76
CA ARG A 694 -9.29 8.64 -25.55
C ARG A 694 -10.14 9.90 -25.38
N LEU A 695 -10.35 10.33 -24.13
CA LEU A 695 -11.09 11.54 -23.81
C LEU A 695 -10.39 12.81 -24.36
N ALA A 696 -9.06 12.86 -24.29
CA ALA A 696 -8.27 13.94 -24.85
C ALA A 696 -8.39 13.98 -26.39
N ALA A 697 -8.33 12.83 -27.06
CA ALA A 697 -8.49 12.74 -28.51
C ALA A 697 -9.88 13.22 -28.96
N ALA A 698 -10.95 12.74 -28.34
CA ALA A 698 -12.32 13.14 -28.63
C ALA A 698 -12.56 14.63 -28.34
N ALA A 699 -11.93 15.18 -27.30
CA ALA A 699 -11.98 16.61 -26.98
C ALA A 699 -11.14 17.50 -27.91
N GLY A 700 -10.33 16.91 -28.80
CA GLY A 700 -9.45 17.65 -29.71
C GLY A 700 -8.09 18.08 -29.10
N ARG A 701 -7.76 17.63 -27.89
CA ARG A 701 -6.46 17.85 -27.24
C ARG A 701 -5.42 16.87 -27.81
N ARG A 702 -5.09 17.10 -29.08
CA ARG A 702 -4.35 16.16 -29.92
C ARG A 702 -2.97 15.80 -29.39
N ARG A 703 -2.17 16.81 -28.98
CA ARG A 703 -0.80 16.61 -28.50
C ARG A 703 -0.78 15.74 -27.25
N ALA A 704 -1.62 16.07 -26.27
CA ALA A 704 -1.76 15.27 -25.05
C ALA A 704 -2.20 13.83 -25.32
N ALA A 705 -3.19 13.65 -26.23
CA ALA A 705 -3.63 12.32 -26.63
C ALA A 705 -2.51 11.49 -27.28
N GLU A 706 -1.73 12.12 -28.20
CA GLU A 706 -0.62 11.44 -28.87
C GLU A 706 0.50 11.04 -27.90
N GLU A 707 0.88 11.90 -26.98
CA GLU A 707 1.88 11.63 -25.93
C GLU A 707 1.44 10.48 -25.00
N GLN A 708 0.20 10.52 -24.55
CA GLN A 708 -0.38 9.50 -23.68
C GLN A 708 -0.52 8.14 -24.38
N PHE A 709 -1.02 8.09 -25.62
CA PHE A 709 -1.09 6.83 -26.37
C PHE A 709 0.29 6.24 -26.70
N ARG A 710 1.32 7.06 -26.92
CA ARG A 710 2.69 6.57 -27.08
C ARG A 710 3.22 5.93 -25.81
N LEU A 711 2.97 6.57 -24.66
CA LEU A 711 3.32 6.00 -23.35
C LEU A 711 2.61 4.64 -23.15
N VAL A 712 1.30 4.58 -23.40
CA VAL A 712 0.54 3.32 -23.30
C VAL A 712 1.13 2.27 -24.22
N LEU A 713 1.43 2.60 -25.48
CA LEU A 713 1.97 1.64 -26.45
C LEU A 713 3.35 1.10 -26.03
N GLN A 714 4.24 1.96 -25.53
CA GLN A 714 5.57 1.59 -25.09
C GLN A 714 5.51 0.65 -23.88
N GLU A 715 4.74 1.03 -22.84
CA GLU A 715 4.69 0.29 -21.60
C GLU A 715 3.83 -0.98 -21.69
N SER A 716 2.74 -0.96 -22.48
CA SER A 716 1.92 -2.16 -22.70
C SER A 716 2.70 -3.26 -23.45
N ALA A 717 3.59 -2.89 -24.38
CA ALA A 717 4.49 -3.84 -25.03
C ALA A 717 5.44 -4.49 -24.03
N ARG A 718 5.97 -3.70 -23.06
CA ARG A 718 6.85 -4.20 -21.99
C ARG A 718 6.10 -5.14 -21.02
N LEU A 719 4.84 -4.82 -20.70
CA LEU A 719 4.00 -5.58 -19.76
C LEU A 719 3.24 -6.74 -20.43
N GLY A 720 3.29 -6.87 -21.75
CA GLY A 720 2.55 -7.89 -22.48
C GLY A 720 1.03 -7.64 -22.57
N ALA A 721 0.55 -6.41 -22.29
CA ALA A 721 -0.86 -6.01 -22.33
C ALA A 721 -1.31 -5.80 -23.80
N ALA A 722 -1.71 -6.89 -24.46
CA ALA A 722 -1.96 -6.88 -25.90
C ALA A 722 -3.18 -6.04 -26.29
N ASP A 723 -4.24 -6.01 -25.50
CA ASP A 723 -5.45 -5.22 -25.75
C ASP A 723 -5.17 -3.71 -25.69
N ASP A 724 -4.44 -3.23 -24.69
CA ASP A 724 -3.98 -1.85 -24.59
C ASP A 724 -3.13 -1.46 -25.81
N THR A 725 -2.24 -2.35 -26.25
CA THR A 725 -1.40 -2.17 -27.44
C THR A 725 -2.25 -2.01 -28.71
N MET A 726 -3.25 -2.88 -28.93
CA MET A 726 -4.13 -2.83 -30.10
C MET A 726 -4.88 -1.52 -30.17
N GLU A 727 -5.42 -1.09 -29.05
CA GLU A 727 -6.26 0.09 -28.97
C GLU A 727 -5.45 1.40 -29.11
N ALA A 728 -4.30 1.50 -28.44
CA ALA A 728 -3.41 2.65 -28.56
C ALA A 728 -2.86 2.82 -29.99
N ALA A 729 -2.47 1.72 -30.63
CA ALA A 729 -2.03 1.74 -32.03
C ALA A 729 -3.15 2.19 -32.99
N ALA A 730 -4.37 1.69 -32.78
CA ALA A 730 -5.54 2.12 -33.59
C ALA A 730 -5.84 3.62 -33.44
N ALA A 731 -5.80 4.12 -32.20
CA ALA A 731 -6.02 5.54 -31.89
C ALA A 731 -4.95 6.45 -32.51
N LEU A 732 -3.66 6.09 -32.37
CA LEU A 732 -2.56 6.82 -32.99
C LEU A 732 -2.64 6.82 -34.50
N ALA A 733 -2.98 5.66 -35.13
CA ALA A 733 -3.16 5.57 -36.56
C ALA A 733 -4.26 6.54 -37.03
N ARG A 734 -5.40 6.57 -36.37
CA ARG A 734 -6.50 7.50 -36.69
C ARG A 734 -6.09 8.97 -36.53
N LEU A 735 -5.35 9.34 -35.48
CA LEU A 735 -4.82 10.70 -35.31
C LEU A 735 -3.92 11.11 -36.46
N TRP A 736 -3.04 10.22 -36.93
CA TRP A 736 -2.11 10.56 -38.02
C TRP A 736 -2.78 10.52 -39.42
N LEU A 737 -3.84 9.76 -39.58
CA LEU A 737 -4.64 9.79 -40.83
C LEU A 737 -5.35 11.14 -41.02
N THR A 738 -5.75 11.83 -39.96
CA THR A 738 -6.29 13.20 -40.06
C THR A 738 -5.28 14.19 -40.62
N ASP A 739 -3.96 13.91 -40.51
CA ASP A 739 -2.88 14.72 -41.13
C ASP A 739 -2.43 14.18 -42.49
N GLY A 740 -3.16 13.21 -43.07
CA GLY A 740 -2.77 12.58 -44.31
C GLY A 740 -1.54 11.65 -44.23
N ASN A 741 -1.05 11.32 -43.00
CA ASN A 741 0.16 10.53 -42.84
C ASN A 741 -0.12 9.01 -42.78
N SER A 742 -0.59 8.46 -43.89
CA SER A 742 -0.91 7.04 -44.05
C SER A 742 0.30 6.11 -43.79
N ARG A 743 1.51 6.51 -44.18
CA ARG A 743 2.72 5.72 -43.95
C ARG A 743 3.00 5.49 -42.45
N ARG A 744 2.81 6.53 -41.64
CA ARG A 744 3.01 6.44 -40.20
C ARG A 744 1.92 5.61 -39.53
N ALA A 745 0.67 5.75 -39.97
CA ALA A 745 -0.47 4.96 -39.54
C ALA A 745 -0.30 3.46 -39.87
N LEU A 746 0.24 3.13 -41.02
CA LEU A 746 0.54 1.74 -41.37
C LEU A 746 1.63 1.15 -40.45
N ARG A 747 2.74 1.85 -40.26
CA ARG A 747 3.85 1.36 -39.45
C ARG A 747 3.46 1.09 -38.00
N ILE A 748 2.66 1.96 -37.35
CA ILE A 748 2.27 1.77 -35.95
C ILE A 748 1.32 0.58 -35.77
N THR A 749 0.57 0.21 -36.81
CA THR A 749 -0.35 -0.92 -36.79
C THR A 749 0.26 -2.24 -37.29
N ASP A 750 1.52 -2.26 -37.76
CA ASP A 750 2.16 -3.46 -38.33
C ASP A 750 2.32 -4.56 -37.28
N GLU A 751 3.06 -4.29 -36.21
CA GLU A 751 3.33 -5.28 -35.18
C GLU A 751 2.07 -5.73 -34.41
N PRO A 752 1.15 -4.83 -33.99
CA PRO A 752 -0.16 -5.22 -33.46
C PRO A 752 -0.95 -6.13 -34.38
N MET A 753 -1.01 -5.84 -35.67
CA MET A 753 -1.70 -6.71 -36.64
C MET A 753 -1.04 -8.07 -36.81
N ASP A 754 0.29 -8.13 -36.81
CA ASP A 754 1.02 -9.40 -36.86
C ASP A 754 0.78 -10.24 -35.61
N THR A 755 0.64 -9.60 -34.44
CA THR A 755 0.26 -10.27 -33.19
C THR A 755 -1.17 -10.87 -33.29
N VAL A 756 -2.15 -10.12 -33.79
CA VAL A 756 -3.51 -10.64 -34.00
C VAL A 756 -3.49 -11.84 -34.97
N ARG A 757 -2.75 -11.75 -36.08
CA ARG A 757 -2.63 -12.85 -37.07
C ARG A 757 -1.96 -14.08 -36.47
N ARG A 758 -0.84 -13.91 -35.80
CA ARG A 758 -0.03 -14.96 -35.19
C ARG A 758 -0.81 -15.70 -34.09
N LYS A 759 -1.49 -14.95 -33.22
CA LYS A 759 -2.32 -15.53 -32.16
C LYS A 759 -3.66 -16.06 -32.67
N GLY A 760 -4.22 -15.50 -33.75
CA GLY A 760 -5.54 -15.83 -34.23
C GLY A 760 -6.69 -15.28 -33.40
N ILE A 761 -6.42 -14.30 -32.49
CA ILE A 761 -7.41 -13.73 -31.56
C ILE A 761 -8.00 -12.47 -32.17
N TRP A 762 -9.02 -12.64 -32.99
CA TRP A 762 -9.62 -11.55 -33.78
C TRP A 762 -10.60 -10.67 -32.98
N VAL A 763 -11.03 -11.09 -31.79
CA VAL A 763 -11.88 -10.25 -30.92
C VAL A 763 -11.16 -8.99 -30.45
N TRP A 764 -9.83 -9.00 -30.39
CA TRP A 764 -9.00 -7.82 -30.03
C TRP A 764 -8.93 -6.77 -31.15
N ALA A 765 -9.33 -7.13 -32.36
CA ALA A 765 -9.10 -6.31 -33.54
C ALA A 765 -10.24 -5.32 -33.85
N THR A 766 -11.19 -5.12 -32.93
CA THR A 766 -12.40 -4.30 -33.10
C THR A 766 -12.08 -2.88 -33.60
N ASP A 767 -11.09 -2.22 -33.03
CA ASP A 767 -10.68 -0.86 -33.40
C ASP A 767 -9.45 -0.84 -34.31
N LEU A 768 -8.57 -1.85 -34.20
CA LEU A 768 -7.32 -1.93 -34.96
C LEU A 768 -7.54 -2.17 -36.45
N VAL A 769 -8.39 -3.15 -36.81
CA VAL A 769 -8.62 -3.49 -38.22
C VAL A 769 -9.26 -2.34 -38.98
N PRO A 770 -10.34 -1.67 -38.49
CA PRO A 770 -10.87 -0.49 -39.17
C PRO A 770 -9.83 0.61 -39.40
N ALA A 771 -9.03 0.94 -38.36
CA ALA A 771 -7.97 1.95 -38.45
C ALA A 771 -6.91 1.59 -39.53
N ARG A 772 -6.51 0.32 -39.56
CA ARG A 772 -5.54 -0.14 -40.57
C ARG A 772 -6.15 -0.17 -41.97
N ILE A 773 -7.42 -0.54 -42.16
CA ILE A 773 -8.13 -0.45 -43.45
C ILE A 773 -8.14 1.00 -43.95
N GLU A 774 -8.47 1.97 -43.09
CA GLU A 774 -8.40 3.39 -43.41
C GLU A 774 -7.01 3.82 -43.89
N ALA A 775 -5.95 3.33 -43.22
CA ALA A 775 -4.56 3.63 -43.57
C ALA A 775 -4.16 3.01 -44.93
N LEU A 776 -4.56 1.75 -45.18
CA LEU A 776 -4.33 1.07 -46.49
C LEU A 776 -5.04 1.79 -47.64
N LEU A 777 -6.30 2.16 -47.45
CA LEU A 777 -7.08 2.89 -48.45
C LEU A 777 -6.49 4.29 -48.73
N ALA A 778 -6.05 5.00 -47.68
CA ALA A 778 -5.39 6.28 -47.82
C ALA A 778 -4.00 6.16 -48.50
N ALA A 779 -3.39 4.99 -48.48
CA ALA A 779 -2.16 4.67 -49.21
C ALA A 779 -2.42 4.13 -50.63
N GLY A 780 -3.67 3.96 -51.04
CA GLY A 780 -4.07 3.45 -52.36
C GLY A 780 -4.05 1.92 -52.48
N ASP A 781 -3.85 1.17 -51.37
CA ASP A 781 -3.77 -0.30 -51.42
C ASP A 781 -5.13 -0.99 -51.12
N LEU A 782 -6.05 -0.90 -52.08
CA LEU A 782 -7.36 -1.53 -51.98
C LEU A 782 -7.24 -3.07 -51.90
N THR A 783 -6.21 -3.65 -52.53
CA THR A 783 -6.03 -5.11 -52.53
C THR A 783 -5.66 -5.63 -51.12
N ALA A 784 -4.74 -4.98 -50.42
CA ALA A 784 -4.39 -5.35 -49.04
C ALA A 784 -5.55 -5.11 -48.10
N ALA A 785 -6.28 -4.01 -48.27
CA ALA A 785 -7.49 -3.71 -47.49
C ALA A 785 -8.54 -4.81 -47.63
N THR A 786 -8.85 -5.25 -48.86
CA THR A 786 -9.81 -6.35 -49.15
C THR A 786 -9.38 -7.66 -48.48
N ARG A 787 -8.11 -8.05 -48.67
CA ARG A 787 -7.55 -9.25 -47.99
C ARG A 787 -7.69 -9.22 -46.50
N LEU A 788 -7.45 -8.05 -45.86
CA LEU A 788 -7.56 -7.90 -44.41
C LEU A 788 -9.01 -8.02 -43.93
N VAL A 789 -9.98 -7.45 -44.65
CA VAL A 789 -11.42 -7.60 -44.34
C VAL A 789 -11.83 -9.09 -44.38
N ASP A 790 -11.34 -9.83 -45.40
CA ASP A 790 -11.62 -11.25 -45.51
C ASP A 790 -10.96 -12.09 -44.39
N GLN A 791 -9.76 -11.72 -43.96
CA GLN A 791 -9.10 -12.33 -42.78
C GLN A 791 -9.92 -12.08 -41.51
N PHE A 792 -10.35 -10.85 -41.28
CA PHE A 792 -11.16 -10.47 -40.11
C PHE A 792 -12.51 -11.21 -40.11
N ALA A 793 -13.18 -11.26 -41.26
CA ALA A 793 -14.44 -12.00 -41.41
C ALA A 793 -14.30 -13.50 -41.13
N ARG A 794 -13.18 -14.12 -41.60
CA ARG A 794 -12.86 -15.53 -41.28
C ARG A 794 -12.55 -15.72 -39.81
N GLY A 795 -11.80 -14.81 -39.18
CA GLY A 795 -11.42 -14.88 -37.77
C GLY A 795 -12.60 -14.76 -36.83
N LEU A 796 -13.72 -14.17 -37.28
CA LEU A 796 -14.94 -14.03 -36.46
C LEU A 796 -16.01 -15.12 -36.74
N ARG A 797 -15.71 -16.12 -37.55
CA ARG A 797 -16.68 -17.23 -37.82
C ARG A 797 -16.95 -18.02 -36.53
N GLY A 798 -18.21 -18.32 -36.27
CA GLY A 798 -18.64 -19.06 -35.08
C GLY A 798 -18.63 -18.27 -33.78
N ARG A 799 -18.28 -16.98 -33.81
CA ARG A 799 -18.24 -16.10 -32.64
C ARG A 799 -19.38 -15.09 -32.68
N THR A 800 -20.13 -14.98 -31.59
CA THR A 800 -21.23 -14.01 -31.43
C THR A 800 -20.74 -12.71 -30.75
N ALA A 801 -19.50 -12.29 -31.06
CA ALA A 801 -18.89 -11.09 -30.53
C ALA A 801 -19.45 -9.82 -31.23
N PRO A 802 -20.34 -9.04 -30.60
CA PRO A 802 -21.08 -7.98 -31.27
C PRO A 802 -20.21 -6.80 -31.70
N ALA A 803 -19.27 -6.34 -30.86
CA ALA A 803 -18.42 -5.19 -31.21
C ALA A 803 -17.45 -5.48 -32.35
N PRO A 804 -16.69 -6.58 -32.41
CA PRO A 804 -15.89 -6.96 -33.58
C PRO A 804 -16.72 -7.09 -34.85
N ARG A 805 -17.95 -7.63 -34.78
CA ARG A 805 -18.87 -7.73 -35.94
C ARG A 805 -19.33 -6.37 -36.46
N ALA A 806 -19.60 -5.41 -35.54
CA ALA A 806 -19.91 -4.04 -35.92
C ALA A 806 -18.71 -3.34 -36.58
N GLY A 807 -17.48 -3.55 -36.05
CA GLY A 807 -16.24 -3.12 -36.68
C GLY A 807 -16.04 -3.68 -38.08
N LEU A 808 -16.33 -4.98 -38.29
CA LEU A 808 -16.29 -5.62 -39.61
C LEU A 808 -17.31 -5.00 -40.59
N ALA A 809 -18.48 -4.61 -40.10
CA ALA A 809 -19.47 -3.91 -40.94
C ALA A 809 -18.94 -2.55 -41.42
N VAL A 810 -18.24 -1.79 -40.57
CA VAL A 810 -17.56 -0.54 -40.96
C VAL A 810 -16.49 -0.83 -42.02
N CYS A 811 -15.67 -1.86 -41.85
CA CYS A 811 -14.61 -2.22 -42.81
C CYS A 811 -15.19 -2.52 -44.20
N ARG A 812 -16.31 -3.24 -44.28
CA ARG A 812 -17.01 -3.52 -45.55
C ARG A 812 -17.54 -2.26 -46.22
N ALA A 813 -18.08 -1.33 -45.42
CA ALA A 813 -18.55 -0.05 -45.92
C ALA A 813 -17.39 0.82 -46.45
N LEU A 814 -16.23 0.81 -45.79
CA LEU A 814 -15.00 1.49 -46.25
C LEU A 814 -14.54 0.98 -47.62
N LEU A 815 -14.55 -0.35 -47.83
CA LEU A 815 -14.18 -0.93 -49.14
C LEU A 815 -15.13 -0.51 -50.26
N LEU A 816 -16.45 -0.49 -50.01
CA LEU A 816 -17.46 -0.03 -50.97
C LEU A 816 -17.25 1.45 -51.36
N ALA A 817 -16.99 2.29 -50.35
CA ALA A 817 -16.72 3.72 -50.60
C ALA A 817 -15.45 3.91 -51.43
N ALA A 818 -14.37 3.19 -51.11
CA ALA A 818 -13.12 3.23 -51.84
C ALA A 818 -13.22 2.70 -53.28
N ALA A 819 -14.11 1.74 -53.53
CA ALA A 819 -14.43 1.25 -54.85
C ALA A 819 -15.34 2.19 -55.67
N GLY A 820 -15.75 3.34 -55.16
CA GLY A 820 -16.63 4.29 -55.79
C GLY A 820 -18.13 3.95 -55.76
N ASP A 821 -18.52 2.83 -55.15
CA ASP A 821 -19.94 2.44 -54.98
C ASP A 821 -20.55 3.17 -53.76
N HIS A 822 -20.72 4.47 -53.91
CA HIS A 822 -21.21 5.34 -52.85
C HIS A 822 -22.64 4.99 -52.40
N SER A 823 -23.46 4.44 -53.28
CA SER A 823 -24.83 4.02 -52.95
C SER A 823 -24.86 2.84 -52.00
N ARG A 824 -24.12 1.77 -52.30
CA ARG A 824 -23.98 0.62 -51.39
C ARG A 824 -23.20 0.99 -50.15
N ALA A 825 -22.20 1.88 -50.23
CA ALA A 825 -21.44 2.36 -49.10
C ALA A 825 -22.35 3.09 -48.10
N ALA A 826 -23.20 4.02 -48.53
CA ALA A 826 -24.14 4.72 -47.64
C ALA A 826 -25.08 3.75 -46.91
N THR A 827 -25.59 2.73 -47.61
CA THR A 827 -26.43 1.69 -46.99
C THR A 827 -25.66 0.81 -46.01
N ALA A 828 -24.40 0.48 -46.32
CA ALA A 828 -23.55 -0.32 -45.46
C ALA A 828 -23.13 0.44 -44.20
N TYR A 829 -22.82 1.75 -44.29
CA TYR A 829 -22.55 2.60 -43.13
C TYR A 829 -23.79 2.78 -42.24
N ASP A 830 -24.99 2.94 -42.80
CA ASP A 830 -26.22 2.99 -42.00
C ASP A 830 -26.42 1.68 -41.23
N ARG A 831 -26.18 0.53 -41.87
CA ARG A 831 -26.23 -0.78 -41.17
C ARG A 831 -25.19 -0.87 -40.05
N ALA A 832 -23.96 -0.42 -40.29
CA ALA A 832 -22.90 -0.40 -39.27
C ALA A 832 -23.26 0.55 -38.11
N ALA A 833 -23.81 1.73 -38.41
CA ALA A 833 -24.26 2.68 -37.39
C ALA A 833 -25.37 2.10 -36.51
N ARG A 834 -26.35 1.41 -37.11
CA ARG A 834 -27.40 0.70 -36.39
C ARG A 834 -26.85 -0.44 -35.54
N ALA A 835 -25.85 -1.18 -36.01
CA ALA A 835 -25.18 -2.22 -35.21
C ALA A 835 -24.50 -1.64 -33.96
N TRP A 836 -23.77 -0.53 -34.10
CA TRP A 836 -23.17 0.18 -32.98
C TRP A 836 -24.21 0.77 -32.03
N SER A 837 -25.32 1.31 -32.53
CA SER A 837 -26.39 1.85 -31.66
C SER A 837 -27.10 0.75 -30.86
N ALA A 838 -27.26 -0.44 -31.43
CA ALA A 838 -27.82 -1.59 -30.73
C ALA A 838 -26.94 -2.10 -29.60
N LEU A 839 -25.64 -1.79 -29.63
CA LEU A 839 -24.65 -2.12 -28.61
C LEU A 839 -24.48 -1.01 -27.56
N PRO A 840 -25.35 -0.05 -27.39
CA PRO A 840 -25.23 1.31 -26.88
C PRO A 840 -23.80 1.89 -26.92
N ARG A 841 -23.17 1.85 -28.10
CA ARG A 841 -21.86 2.49 -28.35
C ARG A 841 -22.03 3.73 -29.25
N PRO A 842 -22.53 4.85 -28.69
CA PRO A 842 -23.01 6.00 -29.47
C PRO A 842 -21.87 6.72 -30.21
N TYR A 843 -20.68 6.77 -29.64
CA TYR A 843 -19.56 7.45 -30.29
C TYR A 843 -19.18 6.81 -31.64
N GLU A 844 -19.06 5.47 -31.70
CA GLU A 844 -18.77 4.75 -32.94
C GLU A 844 -19.95 4.78 -33.92
N ALA A 845 -21.19 4.78 -33.42
CA ALA A 845 -22.37 4.96 -34.24
C ALA A 845 -22.37 6.33 -34.96
N MET A 846 -22.04 7.41 -34.26
CA MET A 846 -21.92 8.75 -34.79
C MET A 846 -20.82 8.83 -35.87
N ARG A 847 -19.67 8.22 -35.65
CA ARG A 847 -18.57 8.15 -36.63
C ARG A 847 -18.97 7.39 -37.90
N ALA A 848 -19.72 6.29 -37.75
CA ALA A 848 -20.27 5.56 -38.93
C ALA A 848 -21.28 6.40 -39.70
N ARG A 849 -22.14 7.15 -39.02
CA ARG A 849 -23.12 8.06 -39.66
C ARG A 849 -22.45 9.27 -40.35
N GLU A 850 -21.37 9.80 -39.80
CA GLU A 850 -20.57 10.84 -40.48
C GLU A 850 -20.08 10.32 -41.86
N ARG A 851 -19.53 9.08 -41.90
CA ARG A 851 -19.10 8.46 -43.16
C ARG A 851 -20.26 8.12 -44.09
N GLN A 852 -21.42 7.78 -43.52
CA GLN A 852 -22.67 7.64 -44.32
C GLN A 852 -23.03 8.96 -44.98
N ALA A 853 -22.93 10.06 -44.28
CA ALA A 853 -23.23 11.39 -44.82
C ALA A 853 -22.30 11.75 -45.99
N GLU A 854 -20.98 11.48 -45.84
CA GLU A 854 -20.01 11.70 -46.92
C GLU A 854 -20.32 10.84 -48.15
N ALA A 855 -20.72 9.56 -47.95
CA ALA A 855 -21.10 8.69 -49.03
C ALA A 855 -22.39 9.16 -49.75
N LEU A 856 -23.37 9.72 -49.01
CA LEU A 856 -24.58 10.33 -49.58
C LEU A 856 -24.24 11.57 -50.41
N ILE A 857 -23.37 12.43 -49.94
CA ILE A 857 -22.92 13.62 -50.66
C ILE A 857 -22.20 13.22 -51.96
N ALA A 858 -21.28 12.24 -51.87
CA ALA A 858 -20.57 11.70 -53.03
C ALA A 858 -21.48 11.04 -54.05
N GLN A 859 -22.66 10.53 -53.65
CA GLN A 859 -23.72 9.98 -54.49
C GLN A 859 -24.58 11.07 -55.15
N GLY A 860 -24.42 12.34 -54.78
CA GLY A 860 -25.24 13.48 -55.23
C GLY A 860 -26.45 13.79 -54.32
N ARG A 861 -26.66 13.08 -53.21
CA ARG A 861 -27.73 13.33 -52.21
C ARG A 861 -27.28 14.35 -51.19
N ILE A 862 -26.92 15.55 -51.66
CA ILE A 862 -26.19 16.57 -50.87
C ILE A 862 -26.98 17.00 -49.66
N GLU A 863 -28.29 17.31 -49.78
CA GLU A 863 -29.08 17.81 -48.65
C GLU A 863 -29.24 16.76 -47.56
N GLN A 864 -29.45 15.48 -47.90
CA GLN A 864 -29.57 14.41 -46.93
C GLN A 864 -28.23 14.18 -46.17
N GLY A 865 -27.10 14.31 -46.89
CA GLY A 865 -25.80 14.23 -46.29
C GLY A 865 -25.53 15.40 -45.31
N ARG A 866 -25.93 16.60 -45.69
CA ARG A 866 -25.82 17.81 -44.86
C ARG A 866 -26.66 17.71 -43.58
N GLU A 867 -27.93 17.27 -43.69
CA GLU A 867 -28.82 17.03 -42.56
C GLU A 867 -28.22 16.01 -41.58
N LEU A 868 -27.67 14.91 -42.10
CA LEU A 868 -27.06 13.87 -41.30
C LEU A 868 -25.79 14.39 -40.59
N LEU A 869 -24.92 15.16 -41.29
CA LEU A 869 -23.73 15.80 -40.66
C LEU A 869 -24.14 16.79 -39.55
N ALA A 870 -25.19 17.60 -39.79
CA ALA A 870 -25.69 18.52 -38.78
C ALA A 870 -26.18 17.78 -37.52
N ALA A 871 -26.90 16.67 -37.67
CA ALA A 871 -27.33 15.83 -36.57
C ALA A 871 -26.13 15.22 -35.81
N GLN A 872 -25.08 14.75 -36.54
CA GLN A 872 -23.87 14.21 -35.87
C GLN A 872 -23.10 15.31 -35.16
N TYR A 873 -22.97 16.50 -35.70
CA TYR A 873 -22.36 17.67 -35.02
C TYR A 873 -23.00 17.90 -33.66
N GLU A 874 -24.32 17.94 -33.58
CA GLU A 874 -25.07 18.14 -32.34
C GLU A 874 -24.82 17.02 -31.33
N GLN A 875 -24.87 15.77 -31.77
CA GLN A 875 -24.71 14.62 -30.89
C GLN A 875 -23.28 14.52 -30.33
N LEU A 876 -22.25 14.69 -31.19
CA LEU A 876 -20.84 14.73 -30.76
C LEU A 876 -20.58 15.85 -29.78
N PHE A 877 -21.16 17.03 -30.03
CA PHE A 877 -21.03 18.18 -29.14
C PHE A 877 -21.68 17.92 -27.77
N ARG A 878 -22.87 17.28 -27.72
CA ARG A 878 -23.55 16.90 -26.46
C ARG A 878 -22.80 15.84 -25.71
N LEU A 879 -22.18 14.89 -26.40
CA LEU A 879 -21.36 13.83 -25.80
C LEU A 879 -20.06 14.37 -25.17
N GLY A 880 -19.60 15.56 -25.57
CA GLY A 880 -18.32 16.13 -25.13
C GLY A 880 -17.16 15.90 -26.11
N ALA A 881 -17.40 15.22 -27.25
CA ALA A 881 -16.44 14.98 -28.32
C ALA A 881 -16.20 16.25 -29.16
N ARG A 882 -15.64 17.29 -28.54
CA ARG A 882 -15.49 18.63 -29.13
C ARG A 882 -14.62 18.63 -30.38
N GLY A 883 -13.51 17.90 -30.38
CA GLY A 883 -12.60 17.80 -31.53
C GLY A 883 -13.26 17.17 -32.74
N ASP A 884 -14.07 16.13 -32.54
CA ASP A 884 -14.82 15.51 -33.61
C ASP A 884 -15.98 16.39 -34.09
N ALA A 885 -16.67 17.05 -33.18
CA ALA A 885 -17.70 18.05 -33.53
C ALA A 885 -17.11 19.19 -34.38
N ASP A 886 -15.96 19.73 -34.05
CA ASP A 886 -15.28 20.78 -34.85
C ASP A 886 -14.89 20.29 -36.23
N ARG A 887 -14.46 19.01 -36.37
CA ARG A 887 -14.16 18.38 -37.64
C ARG A 887 -15.43 18.26 -38.50
N VAL A 888 -16.54 17.80 -37.93
CA VAL A 888 -17.82 17.70 -38.62
C VAL A 888 -18.35 19.11 -39.01
N ALA A 889 -18.16 20.12 -38.15
CA ALA A 889 -18.48 21.50 -38.45
C ALA A 889 -17.69 22.05 -39.66
N GLN A 890 -16.42 21.68 -39.79
CA GLN A 890 -15.58 22.01 -40.93
C GLN A 890 -16.14 21.34 -42.22
N ARG A 891 -16.50 20.04 -42.18
CA ARG A 891 -17.11 19.33 -43.29
C ARG A 891 -18.43 19.99 -43.76
N LEU A 892 -19.28 20.39 -42.82
CA LEU A 892 -20.49 21.14 -43.16
C LEU A 892 -20.17 22.41 -43.94
N ARG A 893 -19.17 23.21 -43.55
CA ARG A 893 -18.74 24.43 -44.28
C ARG A 893 -18.19 24.10 -45.68
N GLU A 894 -17.35 23.02 -45.79
CA GLU A 894 -16.79 22.56 -47.07
C GLU A 894 -17.91 22.21 -48.09
N HIS A 895 -19.04 21.66 -47.57
CA HIS A 895 -20.20 21.35 -48.37
C HIS A 895 -21.21 22.52 -48.45
N GLY A 896 -20.87 23.73 -48.02
CA GLY A 896 -21.71 24.92 -48.15
C GLY A 896 -22.94 24.95 -47.24
N ALA A 897 -22.92 24.21 -46.12
CA ALA A 897 -23.99 24.21 -45.15
C ALA A 897 -23.65 25.10 -43.91
N GLU A 898 -24.66 25.71 -43.35
CA GLU A 898 -24.52 26.44 -42.10
C GLU A 898 -24.34 25.42 -40.96
N VAL A 899 -23.37 25.69 -40.06
CA VAL A 899 -23.17 24.90 -38.84
C VAL A 899 -24.31 25.25 -37.86
N PRO A 900 -25.06 24.26 -37.35
CA PRO A 900 -26.13 24.50 -36.40
C PRO A 900 -25.61 25.34 -35.23
N ARG A 901 -26.28 26.46 -34.93
CA ARG A 901 -26.03 27.21 -33.70
C ARG A 901 -26.61 26.42 -32.57
N LEU A 902 -25.77 25.59 -31.95
CA LEU A 902 -26.18 24.92 -30.72
C LEU A 902 -26.50 25.98 -29.70
N TRP A 903 -27.76 26.02 -29.31
CA TRP A 903 -28.22 26.83 -28.21
C TRP A 903 -27.39 26.37 -27.00
N ARG A 904 -26.42 27.19 -26.61
CA ARG A 904 -25.72 27.01 -25.34
C ARG A 904 -26.82 27.22 -24.33
N GLY A 905 -27.43 26.12 -23.84
CA GLY A 905 -28.52 26.16 -22.91
C GLY A 905 -28.27 27.25 -21.88
N GLY A 906 -29.27 28.08 -21.61
CA GLY A 906 -29.13 29.40 -21.04
C GLY A 906 -28.14 29.36 -19.90
N ARG A 907 -27.34 30.42 -19.78
CA ARG A 907 -26.31 30.61 -18.75
C ARG A 907 -26.52 29.63 -17.60
N ARG A 908 -25.72 28.56 -17.51
CA ARG A 908 -25.47 28.00 -16.22
C ARG A 908 -25.00 29.17 -15.40
N GLY A 909 -25.86 29.66 -14.52
CA GLY A 909 -25.46 30.66 -13.58
C GLY A 909 -24.36 30.00 -12.78
N TYR A 910 -23.13 30.40 -13.02
CA TYR A 910 -21.98 29.92 -12.22
C TYR A 910 -22.10 30.43 -10.79
N GLY A 911 -23.26 31.02 -10.41
CA GLY A 911 -23.48 31.55 -9.09
C GLY A 911 -22.31 32.46 -8.67
N ASP A 912 -21.74 32.14 -7.52
CA ASP A 912 -20.52 32.78 -6.99
C ASP A 912 -19.22 32.16 -7.56
N GLN A 913 -19.28 31.10 -8.38
CA GLN A 913 -18.09 30.50 -9.02
C GLN A 913 -17.70 31.23 -10.30
N LEU A 914 -16.39 31.32 -10.58
CA LEU A 914 -15.88 31.91 -11.82
C LEU A 914 -16.30 31.06 -13.04
N SER A 915 -16.78 31.71 -14.08
CA SER A 915 -16.96 31.02 -15.37
C SER A 915 -15.58 30.74 -16.03
N PRO A 916 -15.47 29.78 -16.95
CA PRO A 916 -14.20 29.50 -17.63
C PRO A 916 -13.57 30.77 -18.26
N ARG A 917 -14.36 31.64 -18.82
CA ARG A 917 -13.89 32.93 -19.43
C ARG A 917 -13.42 33.95 -18.40
N GLU A 918 -14.01 33.97 -17.22
CA GLU A 918 -13.56 34.80 -16.11
C GLU A 918 -12.30 34.18 -15.49
N LEU A 919 -12.21 32.84 -15.46
CA LEU A 919 -11.04 32.10 -14.99
C LEU A 919 -9.79 32.38 -15.86
N ASP A 920 -9.94 32.34 -17.21
CA ASP A 920 -8.86 32.68 -18.14
C ASP A 920 -8.29 34.08 -17.87
N VAL A 921 -9.18 35.05 -17.61
CA VAL A 921 -8.76 36.43 -17.30
C VAL A 921 -8.10 36.49 -15.92
N VAL A 922 -8.61 35.80 -14.91
CA VAL A 922 -8.06 35.78 -13.56
C VAL A 922 -6.68 35.11 -13.52
N GLN A 923 -6.44 34.03 -14.24
CA GLN A 923 -5.14 33.41 -14.38
C GLN A 923 -4.07 34.37 -14.93
N LEU A 924 -4.42 35.11 -15.98
CA LEU A 924 -3.51 36.12 -16.55
C LEU A 924 -3.35 37.35 -15.64
N VAL A 925 -4.32 37.67 -14.78
CA VAL A 925 -4.18 38.65 -13.71
C VAL A 925 -3.22 38.20 -12.64
N VAL A 926 -3.30 36.92 -12.22
CA VAL A 926 -2.34 36.30 -11.29
C VAL A 926 -0.93 36.31 -11.87
N ALA A 927 -0.77 36.05 -13.17
CA ALA A 927 0.49 36.17 -13.90
C ALA A 927 1.00 37.61 -14.13
N GLY A 928 0.35 38.61 -13.52
CA GLY A 928 0.77 40.02 -13.55
C GLY A 928 0.50 40.76 -14.86
N ARG A 929 -0.28 40.21 -15.81
CA ARG A 929 -0.53 40.81 -17.14
C ARG A 929 -1.49 41.99 -17.07
N THR A 930 -1.23 43.05 -17.80
CA THR A 930 -2.15 44.20 -17.90
C THR A 930 -3.39 43.88 -18.76
N ASN A 931 -4.49 44.63 -18.63
CA ASN A 931 -5.69 44.41 -19.47
C ASN A 931 -5.41 44.50 -20.98
N ARG A 932 -4.40 45.27 -21.42
CA ARG A 932 -3.97 45.34 -22.84
C ARG A 932 -3.25 44.07 -23.26
N GLU A 933 -2.42 43.48 -22.41
CA GLU A 933 -1.75 42.22 -22.67
C GLU A 933 -2.74 41.07 -22.67
N ILE A 934 -3.64 41.00 -21.69
CA ILE A 934 -4.72 40.02 -21.61
C ILE A 934 -5.62 40.09 -22.87
N SER A 935 -5.95 41.29 -23.32
CA SER A 935 -6.69 41.54 -24.54
C SER A 935 -6.00 40.91 -25.78
N ARG A 936 -4.69 41.06 -25.90
CA ARG A 936 -3.90 40.45 -26.99
C ARG A 936 -3.80 38.92 -26.86
N ILE A 937 -3.49 38.43 -25.68
CA ILE A 937 -3.35 36.95 -25.41
C ILE A 937 -4.66 36.22 -25.69
N LEU A 938 -5.76 36.73 -25.20
CA LEU A 938 -7.09 36.10 -25.36
C LEU A 938 -7.83 36.50 -26.63
N THR A 939 -7.23 37.34 -27.52
CA THR A 939 -7.83 37.85 -28.76
C THR A 939 -9.22 38.46 -28.51
N LYS A 940 -9.38 39.26 -27.43
CA LYS A 940 -10.61 39.88 -26.99
C LYS A 940 -10.44 41.40 -26.97
N SER A 941 -11.57 42.17 -27.04
CA SER A 941 -11.49 43.64 -26.88
C SER A 941 -11.10 43.99 -25.42
N PRO A 942 -10.39 45.12 -25.20
CA PRO A 942 -10.09 45.57 -23.84
C PRO A 942 -11.33 45.78 -22.97
N ALA A 943 -12.45 46.24 -23.57
CA ALA A 943 -13.74 46.39 -22.89
C ALA A 943 -14.30 45.02 -22.42
N THR A 944 -14.15 43.97 -23.21
CA THR A 944 -14.58 42.61 -22.83
C THR A 944 -13.74 42.06 -21.68
N VAL A 945 -12.44 42.30 -21.67
CA VAL A 945 -11.54 41.92 -20.58
C VAL A 945 -11.93 42.64 -19.28
N ASP A 946 -12.18 43.94 -19.38
CA ASP A 946 -12.60 44.76 -18.23
C ASP A 946 -13.95 44.31 -17.64
N GLN A 947 -14.91 43.97 -18.52
CA GLN A 947 -16.21 43.42 -18.08
C GLN A 947 -16.05 42.05 -17.36
N GLN A 948 -15.20 41.15 -17.87
CA GLN A 948 -14.94 39.83 -17.26
C GLN A 948 -14.20 40.00 -15.94
N LEU A 949 -13.25 40.94 -15.87
CA LEU A 949 -12.52 41.24 -14.65
C LEU A 949 -13.45 41.75 -13.52
N ARG A 950 -14.33 42.72 -13.85
CA ARG A 950 -15.32 43.19 -12.89
C ARG A 950 -16.32 42.13 -12.44
N ALA A 951 -16.70 41.22 -13.34
CA ALA A 951 -17.56 40.10 -13.01
C ALA A 951 -16.84 39.08 -12.05
N ALA A 952 -15.56 38.79 -12.28
CA ALA A 952 -14.74 37.95 -11.42
C ALA A 952 -14.56 38.59 -10.03
N MET A 953 -14.26 39.89 -9.97
CA MET A 953 -14.13 40.65 -8.71
C MET A 953 -15.41 40.62 -7.87
N ARG A 954 -16.58 40.77 -8.50
CA ARG A 954 -17.88 40.67 -7.79
C ARG A 954 -18.11 39.27 -7.22
N LYS A 955 -17.83 38.22 -7.99
CA LYS A 955 -18.02 36.84 -7.56
C LYS A 955 -17.09 36.44 -6.43
N LEU A 956 -15.84 36.90 -6.45
CA LEU A 956 -14.88 36.67 -5.38
C LEU A 956 -14.97 37.67 -4.23
N LYS A 957 -15.93 38.61 -4.31
CA LYS A 957 -16.22 39.65 -3.29
C LYS A 957 -14.98 40.49 -2.94
N VAL A 958 -14.22 40.91 -3.95
CA VAL A 958 -13.03 41.77 -3.81
C VAL A 958 -13.16 43.08 -4.59
N ASN A 959 -12.50 44.13 -4.09
CA ASN A 959 -12.66 45.50 -4.60
C ASN A 959 -11.44 45.99 -5.42
N SER A 960 -10.38 45.21 -5.50
CA SER A 960 -9.19 45.61 -6.24
C SER A 960 -8.60 44.44 -7.04
N ARG A 961 -7.85 44.75 -8.10
CA ARG A 961 -7.14 43.79 -8.93
C ARG A 961 -6.11 42.97 -8.13
N THR A 962 -5.41 43.62 -7.20
CA THR A 962 -4.45 42.96 -6.33
C THR A 962 -5.13 41.98 -5.37
N ALA A 963 -6.26 42.40 -4.76
CA ALA A 963 -7.06 41.53 -3.91
C ALA A 963 -7.65 40.32 -4.68
N LEU A 964 -8.01 40.54 -5.98
CA LEU A 964 -8.44 39.46 -6.86
C LEU A 964 -7.33 38.43 -7.08
N ALA A 965 -6.11 38.91 -7.36
CA ALA A 965 -4.95 38.01 -7.58
C ALA A 965 -4.62 37.17 -6.32
N VAL A 966 -4.59 37.84 -5.15
CA VAL A 966 -4.33 37.14 -3.86
C VAL A 966 -5.40 36.08 -3.59
N LYS A 967 -6.68 36.46 -3.73
CA LYS A 967 -7.80 35.55 -3.45
C LYS A 967 -7.91 34.40 -4.46
N ALA A 968 -7.48 34.63 -5.69
CA ALA A 968 -7.40 33.58 -6.71
C ALA A 968 -6.27 32.55 -6.40
N VAL A 969 -5.12 33.02 -5.92
CA VAL A 969 -4.02 32.15 -5.48
C VAL A 969 -4.43 31.33 -4.24
N GLU A 970 -5.10 31.95 -3.25
CA GLU A 970 -5.66 31.25 -2.07
C GLU A 970 -6.68 30.17 -2.47
N ALA A 971 -7.43 30.39 -3.56
CA ALA A 971 -8.40 29.46 -4.11
C ALA A 971 -7.79 28.42 -5.06
N GLY A 972 -6.47 28.35 -5.19
CA GLY A 972 -5.76 27.36 -6.02
C GLY A 972 -5.79 27.67 -7.53
N VAL A 973 -6.08 28.90 -7.93
CA VAL A 973 -6.05 29.34 -9.32
C VAL A 973 -4.63 29.79 -9.67
N PHE A 974 -3.86 28.92 -10.32
CA PHE A 974 -2.51 29.24 -10.79
C PHE A 974 -2.50 29.55 -12.29
N ALA A 975 -1.55 30.38 -12.74
CA ALA A 975 -1.25 30.49 -14.15
C ALA A 975 -0.53 29.22 -14.61
N GLU A 976 -0.99 28.59 -15.69
CA GLU A 976 -0.18 27.57 -16.36
C GLU A 976 1.12 28.23 -16.84
N GLU A 977 2.27 27.78 -16.35
CA GLU A 977 3.56 28.15 -16.90
C GLU A 977 3.65 27.57 -18.33
N ASP A 978 3.91 28.45 -19.32
CA ASP A 978 4.14 28.10 -20.74
C ASP A 978 5.34 27.15 -20.91
#